data_f480aa3d49bc9616494ff00aeff9730b
#
_entry.id   f480aa3d49bc9616494ff00aeff9730b
#
_cell.length_a   1.000
_cell.length_b   1.000
_cell.length_c   1.000
_cell.angle_alpha   90.00
_cell.angle_beta   90.00
_cell.angle_gamma   90.00
#
_symmetry.space_group_name_H-M   'P 1'
#
loop_
_entity.id
_entity.type
_entity.pdbx_description
1 polymer ?
#
loop_
_entity_poly.entity_id
_entity_poly.type
_entity_poly.pdbx_seq_one_letter_code
_entity_poly.pdbx_strand_id
1 'polypeptide(L)'
;MATITPTSFYVIGGTLQRSAPSYVSRQADEDLYNGLTEGKFCYLLTSRQMGKSSLMVRTAARLREDGAAVAVLDLTAIGQNLTAEQWYDGLLGRIGQQLDLEDELEDFWLDHERLGPLQRWMRAVREIVLTRFKGRVVIFVDEIDAVRSLPFSTDEFFAGIRAFYNQRTEDTELQRLTLCLLGVATPSDLIRDTRTTPFNIGQRIELTDFSEREAIPLTEGLGRGAGLGETLLKRVLYWTGGHPYLTQRLCQAVAEDAGVTSPAGVDRLCEEMFLSSRARERDDNLLFVRERILRNEADRAGLLDLYAKVREGKRVSDDDTNPLLGILRLAGIVRIALGRLHVRNRIYQHVFDRNWIIANMPDAELRRQRAAYRKGILRAAAVAAVILALMAGLAIAAVKQRNRAVDEAHRADRNAQDREKALADLRVALEEAKGERENADKQKLIAEEQQQIAVEQRGVAERQQQIAQDKSRQAVEQQQIAARGKREAEEAKGRALASQKMAEDQRLLATERAAEAEKQRHRAEDQTKLATSTLFKVIRFLEESNEKQKVVEYYNQLAQIYHEVGDRNNEVETLLTAGGIYVKLKDEGKAEEYFDHALKVFREARETPDEGNTLTKIGDLYNTSGNKEKAHTYYKQALVLLGRALPGFRAAADTKREAYALYYTSIIYQALGDARKALDFCNQALPLFRALREDVMTDIVGIRIEELSQSLKEKK
;
A
#
# COMPACT_ATOMS: atom_id res chain seq x y z
N MET A 1 46.15 3.30 -35.67
CA MET A 1 44.93 3.72 -34.95
C MET A 1 43.94 2.58 -35.06
N ALA A 2 43.64 1.88 -33.96
CA ALA A 2 42.64 0.85 -33.95
C ALA A 2 41.27 1.52 -34.16
N THR A 3 40.53 1.08 -35.16
CA THR A 3 39.14 1.50 -35.41
C THR A 3 38.29 1.02 -34.26
N ILE A 4 37.95 1.92 -33.33
CA ILE A 4 36.98 1.65 -32.23
C ILE A 4 35.65 1.40 -32.91
N THR A 5 35.13 0.18 -32.80
CA THR A 5 33.79 -0.12 -33.30
C THR A 5 32.77 0.68 -32.47
N PRO A 6 31.66 1.20 -33.04
CA PRO A 6 30.66 1.99 -32.33
C PRO A 6 30.09 1.29 -31.08
N THR A 7 30.05 -0.02 -31.06
CA THR A 7 29.64 -0.86 -29.95
C THR A 7 30.59 -0.86 -28.75
N SER A 8 31.85 -0.47 -28.95
CA SER A 8 32.86 -0.38 -27.88
C SER A 8 32.99 1.00 -27.25
N PHE A 9 32.41 2.04 -27.87
CA PHE A 9 32.50 3.41 -27.36
C PHE A 9 31.63 3.63 -26.12
N TYR A 10 30.35 3.24 -26.17
CA TYR A 10 29.41 3.39 -25.06
C TYR A 10 29.45 2.18 -24.12
N VAL A 11 29.52 2.43 -22.84
CA VAL A 11 29.50 1.39 -21.81
C VAL A 11 28.19 1.53 -21.04
N ILE A 12 27.33 0.49 -21.13
CA ILE A 12 26.03 0.44 -20.45
C ILE A 12 26.15 -0.48 -19.23
N GLY A 13 25.92 0.09 -18.06
CA GLY A 13 26.01 -0.64 -16.79
C GLY A 13 27.45 -0.78 -16.28
N GLY A 14 27.57 -0.89 -14.97
CA GLY A 14 28.87 -0.96 -14.30
C GLY A 14 29.62 0.37 -14.25
N THR A 15 30.85 0.30 -13.73
CA THR A 15 31.76 1.43 -13.58
C THR A 15 32.56 1.63 -14.84
N LEU A 16 32.57 2.83 -15.38
CA LEU A 16 33.38 3.20 -16.53
C LEU A 16 34.88 3.13 -16.18
N GLN A 17 35.67 2.47 -17.04
CA GLN A 17 37.10 2.49 -16.93
C GLN A 17 37.63 3.93 -17.10
N ARG A 18 38.80 4.21 -16.51
CA ARG A 18 39.43 5.53 -16.60
C ARG A 18 39.60 6.03 -18.04
N SER A 19 39.97 5.15 -18.96
CA SER A 19 40.22 5.45 -20.38
C SER A 19 38.95 5.43 -21.24
N ALA A 20 37.73 5.19 -20.65
CA ALA A 20 36.51 5.11 -21.41
C ALA A 20 36.22 6.42 -22.15
N PRO A 21 36.15 6.40 -23.51
CA PRO A 21 35.96 7.62 -24.29
C PRO A 21 34.57 8.23 -24.10
N SER A 22 33.59 7.45 -23.68
CA SER A 22 32.23 7.91 -23.39
C SER A 22 32.05 8.54 -22.01
N TYR A 23 33.13 8.72 -21.24
CA TYR A 23 33.03 9.43 -19.97
C TYR A 23 32.77 10.92 -20.20
N VAL A 24 31.76 11.45 -19.54
CA VAL A 24 31.41 12.86 -19.58
C VAL A 24 31.89 13.52 -18.28
N SER A 25 32.88 14.40 -18.37
CA SER A 25 33.37 15.19 -17.24
C SER A 25 32.33 16.26 -16.86
N ARG A 26 32.13 16.46 -15.58
CA ARG A 26 31.17 17.41 -14.98
C ARG A 26 31.88 18.26 -13.94
N GLN A 27 31.25 19.32 -13.49
CA GLN A 27 31.76 20.15 -12.40
C GLN A 27 32.08 19.32 -11.13
N ALA A 28 31.29 18.28 -10.88
CA ALA A 28 31.49 17.35 -9.76
C ALA A 28 32.85 16.63 -9.76
N ASP A 29 33.48 16.45 -10.92
CA ASP A 29 34.86 15.89 -11.04
C ASP A 29 35.89 16.78 -10.36
N GLU A 30 35.83 18.08 -10.63
CA GLU A 30 36.75 19.06 -10.02
C GLU A 30 36.37 19.34 -8.55
N ASP A 31 35.06 19.40 -8.23
CA ASP A 31 34.63 19.67 -6.87
C ASP A 31 35.06 18.56 -5.91
N LEU A 32 34.92 17.27 -6.33
CA LEU A 32 35.37 16.15 -5.54
C LEU A 32 36.88 16.11 -5.38
N TYR A 33 37.62 16.26 -6.49
CA TYR A 33 39.07 16.25 -6.46
C TYR A 33 39.62 17.38 -5.58
N ASN A 34 39.13 18.62 -5.74
CA ASN A 34 39.57 19.77 -4.95
C ASN A 34 39.18 19.58 -3.46
N GLY A 35 37.98 19.15 -3.17
CA GLY A 35 37.54 18.88 -1.79
C GLY A 35 38.47 17.89 -1.09
N LEU A 36 38.80 16.78 -1.74
CA LEU A 36 39.70 15.76 -1.17
C LEU A 36 41.14 16.24 -1.06
N THR A 37 41.65 17.03 -2.02
CA THR A 37 42.97 17.61 -1.94
C THR A 37 43.10 18.73 -0.90
N GLU A 38 42.03 19.40 -0.58
CA GLU A 38 41.96 20.36 0.55
C GLU A 38 41.76 19.66 1.91
N GLY A 39 41.67 18.32 1.93
CA GLY A 39 41.47 17.54 3.16
C GLY A 39 40.06 17.60 3.69
N LYS A 40 39.08 18.00 2.89
CA LYS A 40 37.66 18.03 3.29
C LYS A 40 37.06 16.61 3.26
N PHE A 41 36.30 16.28 4.26
CA PHE A 41 35.39 15.13 4.20
C PHE A 41 34.34 15.37 3.10
N CYS A 42 34.18 14.43 2.17
CA CYS A 42 33.27 14.56 1.05
C CYS A 42 32.19 13.46 1.08
N TYR A 43 31.00 13.75 0.53
CA TYR A 43 29.97 12.73 0.32
C TYR A 43 29.16 12.96 -0.95
N LEU A 44 28.83 11.84 -1.63
CA LEU A 44 28.00 11.79 -2.83
C LEU A 44 26.81 10.87 -2.57
N LEU A 45 25.71 11.43 -2.15
CA LEU A 45 24.46 10.69 -1.91
C LEU A 45 23.45 11.10 -2.99
N THR A 46 23.22 10.18 -3.95
CA THR A 46 22.34 10.44 -5.10
C THR A 46 21.72 9.13 -5.62
N SER A 47 20.78 9.21 -6.55
CA SER A 47 20.13 8.05 -7.15
C SER A 47 21.11 7.11 -7.87
N ARG A 48 20.69 5.89 -8.19
CA ARG A 48 21.46 4.94 -8.98
C ARG A 48 21.77 5.46 -10.37
N GLN A 49 22.86 4.92 -10.98
CA GLN A 49 23.21 5.14 -12.38
C GLN A 49 23.53 6.61 -12.75
N MET A 50 23.90 7.40 -11.76
CA MET A 50 24.38 8.77 -11.95
C MET A 50 25.87 8.88 -12.26
N GLY A 51 26.59 7.76 -12.22
CA GLY A 51 28.03 7.70 -12.48
C GLY A 51 28.90 7.93 -11.25
N LYS A 52 28.40 7.67 -10.03
CA LYS A 52 29.15 7.79 -8.76
C LYS A 52 30.47 7.03 -8.78
N SER A 53 30.40 5.71 -9.00
CA SER A 53 31.58 4.85 -8.97
C SER A 53 32.58 5.18 -10.11
N SER A 54 32.09 5.63 -11.28
CA SER A 54 32.95 6.10 -12.37
C SER A 54 33.70 7.38 -12.00
N LEU A 55 33.06 8.34 -11.36
CA LEU A 55 33.67 9.55 -10.81
C LEU A 55 34.71 9.18 -9.74
N MET A 56 34.37 8.29 -8.81
CA MET A 56 35.28 7.81 -7.77
C MET A 56 36.55 7.18 -8.35
N VAL A 57 36.41 6.25 -9.30
CA VAL A 57 37.58 5.58 -9.93
C VAL A 57 38.51 6.57 -10.59
N ARG A 58 37.98 7.57 -11.30
CA ARG A 58 38.79 8.62 -11.95
C ARG A 58 39.48 9.53 -10.93
N THR A 59 38.75 9.96 -9.91
CA THR A 59 39.29 10.81 -8.85
C THR A 59 40.34 10.06 -8.04
N ALA A 60 40.11 8.79 -7.68
CA ALA A 60 41.09 7.94 -7.00
C ALA A 60 42.37 7.76 -7.80
N ALA A 61 42.27 7.57 -9.13
CA ALA A 61 43.44 7.47 -10.01
C ALA A 61 44.22 8.77 -10.05
N ARG A 62 43.57 9.93 -10.19
CA ARG A 62 44.19 11.25 -10.20
C ARG A 62 44.90 11.54 -8.87
N LEU A 63 44.27 11.21 -7.74
CA LEU A 63 44.89 11.39 -6.41
C LEU A 63 46.12 10.50 -6.22
N ARG A 64 46.12 9.26 -6.75
CA ARG A 64 47.30 8.38 -6.71
C ARG A 64 48.44 8.92 -7.56
N GLU A 65 48.15 9.50 -8.72
CA GLU A 65 49.15 10.18 -9.57
C GLU A 65 49.78 11.38 -8.85
N ASP A 66 49.01 12.07 -8.00
CA ASP A 66 49.53 13.18 -7.17
C ASP A 66 50.21 12.69 -5.87
N GLY A 67 50.42 11.36 -5.71
CA GLY A 67 51.15 10.79 -4.59
C GLY A 67 50.32 10.54 -3.32
N ALA A 68 49.01 10.61 -3.38
CA ALA A 68 48.16 10.24 -2.26
C ALA A 68 48.01 8.72 -2.13
N ALA A 69 48.00 8.19 -0.90
CA ALA A 69 47.58 6.82 -0.60
C ALA A 69 46.08 6.75 -0.67
N VAL A 70 45.53 5.88 -1.54
CA VAL A 70 44.08 5.81 -1.76
C VAL A 70 43.58 4.37 -1.61
N ALA A 71 42.68 4.16 -0.67
CA ALA A 71 41.91 2.92 -0.51
C ALA A 71 40.45 3.11 -0.90
N VAL A 72 39.86 2.09 -1.53
CA VAL A 72 38.44 2.06 -1.93
C VAL A 72 37.75 0.87 -1.26
N LEU A 73 36.79 1.16 -0.40
CA LEU A 73 36.02 0.18 0.34
C LEU A 73 34.64 0.04 -0.32
N ASP A 74 34.38 -1.06 -1.02
CA ASP A 74 33.04 -1.45 -1.45
C ASP A 74 32.38 -2.25 -0.32
N LEU A 75 31.41 -1.66 0.35
CA LEU A 75 30.76 -2.28 1.50
C LEU A 75 29.93 -3.52 1.13
N THR A 76 29.50 -3.65 -0.12
CA THR A 76 28.78 -4.85 -0.57
C THR A 76 29.70 -6.06 -0.68
N ALA A 77 30.98 -5.85 -0.91
CA ALA A 77 31.99 -6.91 -1.02
C ALA A 77 32.51 -7.40 0.34
N ILE A 78 32.19 -6.72 1.44
CA ILE A 78 32.58 -7.13 2.80
C ILE A 78 31.64 -8.19 3.35
N GLY A 79 30.34 -8.11 3.04
CA GLY A 79 29.29 -9.03 3.48
C GLY A 79 28.26 -8.35 4.38
N GLN A 80 27.09 -9.01 4.56
CA GLN A 80 25.95 -8.44 5.27
C GLN A 80 25.62 -9.14 6.59
N ASN A 81 25.93 -10.45 6.72
CA ASN A 81 25.63 -11.26 7.89
C ASN A 81 26.86 -11.42 8.80
N LEU A 82 27.53 -10.34 9.11
CA LEU A 82 28.75 -10.30 9.91
C LEU A 82 28.49 -9.72 11.29
N THR A 83 29.29 -10.12 12.27
CA THR A 83 29.38 -9.38 13.53
C THR A 83 30.07 -8.05 13.34
N ALA A 84 29.93 -7.11 14.27
CA ALA A 84 30.68 -5.85 14.21
C ALA A 84 32.21 -6.09 14.14
N GLU A 85 32.70 -7.06 14.89
CA GLU A 85 34.10 -7.49 14.87
C GLU A 85 34.56 -7.87 13.46
N GLN A 86 33.88 -8.80 12.81
CA GLN A 86 34.19 -9.28 11.47
C GLN A 86 34.06 -8.17 10.41
N TRP A 87 33.13 -7.25 10.62
CA TRP A 87 32.91 -6.17 9.67
C TRP A 87 34.04 -5.15 9.70
N TYR A 88 34.47 -4.71 10.91
CA TYR A 88 35.60 -3.77 11.04
C TYR A 88 36.93 -4.39 10.62
N ASP A 89 37.15 -5.66 10.94
CA ASP A 89 38.28 -6.46 10.47
C ASP A 89 38.31 -6.53 8.94
N GLY A 90 37.16 -6.82 8.30
CA GLY A 90 37.04 -6.80 6.85
C GLY A 90 37.30 -5.44 6.23
N LEU A 91 36.97 -4.31 6.89
CA LEU A 91 37.35 -2.96 6.44
C LEU A 91 38.88 -2.79 6.47
N LEU A 92 39.57 -3.22 7.53
CA LEU A 92 41.02 -3.15 7.63
C LEU A 92 41.70 -4.05 6.61
N GLY A 93 41.27 -5.27 6.43
CA GLY A 93 41.82 -6.16 5.41
C GLY A 93 41.73 -5.57 4.00
N ARG A 94 40.63 -4.89 3.66
CA ARG A 94 40.53 -4.17 2.37
C ARG A 94 41.43 -2.96 2.24
N ILE A 95 41.68 -2.24 3.34
CA ILE A 95 42.67 -1.15 3.37
C ILE A 95 44.08 -1.74 3.19
N GLY A 96 44.43 -2.81 3.91
CA GLY A 96 45.69 -3.52 3.85
C GLY A 96 46.03 -3.96 2.43
N GLN A 97 45.12 -4.69 1.78
CA GLN A 97 45.27 -5.16 0.39
C GLN A 97 45.60 -4.07 -0.60
N GLN A 98 45.01 -2.89 -0.45
CA GLN A 98 45.21 -1.81 -1.41
C GLN A 98 46.42 -0.91 -1.12
N LEU A 99 46.87 -0.93 0.12
CA LEU A 99 47.97 -0.10 0.59
C LEU A 99 49.24 -0.89 0.90
N ASP A 100 49.23 -2.21 0.66
CA ASP A 100 50.37 -3.12 0.95
C ASP A 100 50.72 -3.10 2.47
N LEU A 101 49.72 -3.28 3.31
CA LEU A 101 49.78 -3.26 4.78
C LEU A 101 48.97 -4.42 5.42
N GLU A 102 48.79 -5.55 4.70
CA GLU A 102 47.92 -6.65 5.18
C GLU A 102 48.46 -7.21 6.51
N ASP A 103 49.73 -7.58 6.53
CA ASP A 103 50.33 -8.24 7.69
C ASP A 103 50.33 -7.30 8.92
N GLU A 104 50.72 -6.03 8.74
CA GLU A 104 50.81 -5.05 9.84
C GLU A 104 49.42 -4.72 10.42
N LEU A 105 48.38 -4.68 9.60
CA LEU A 105 47.01 -4.41 10.07
C LEU A 105 46.39 -5.65 10.71
N GLU A 106 46.67 -6.88 10.24
CA GLU A 106 46.23 -8.13 10.85
C GLU A 106 46.89 -8.32 12.21
N ASP A 107 48.23 -8.16 12.32
CA ASP A 107 48.96 -8.23 13.59
C ASP A 107 48.41 -7.19 14.58
N PHE A 108 48.19 -5.95 14.14
CA PHE A 108 47.61 -4.92 15.00
C PHE A 108 46.19 -5.30 15.47
N TRP A 109 45.40 -5.87 14.59
CA TRP A 109 44.03 -6.31 14.93
C TRP A 109 44.04 -7.38 16.00
N LEU A 110 44.91 -8.34 15.92
CA LEU A 110 45.03 -9.44 16.90
C LEU A 110 45.60 -8.94 18.23
N ASP A 111 46.63 -8.09 18.22
CA ASP A 111 47.31 -7.59 19.43
C ASP A 111 46.40 -6.68 20.29
N HIS A 112 45.31 -6.13 19.72
CA HIS A 112 44.47 -5.15 20.39
C HIS A 112 43.05 -5.66 20.69
N GLU A 113 42.87 -6.96 20.96
CA GLU A 113 41.56 -7.59 21.23
C GLU A 113 40.77 -6.97 22.40
N ARG A 114 41.45 -6.27 23.32
CA ARG A 114 40.80 -5.59 24.47
C ARG A 114 40.04 -4.31 24.05
N LEU A 115 40.28 -3.79 22.87
CA LEU A 115 39.55 -2.61 22.34
C LEU A 115 38.27 -3.05 21.64
N GLY A 116 37.22 -2.23 21.73
CA GLY A 116 36.04 -2.44 20.91
C GLY A 116 36.35 -2.30 19.40
N PRO A 117 35.58 -2.95 18.51
CA PRO A 117 35.90 -3.04 17.08
C PRO A 117 36.11 -1.67 16.41
N LEU A 118 35.27 -0.66 16.69
CA LEU A 118 35.44 0.69 16.18
C LEU A 118 36.74 1.33 16.67
N GLN A 119 37.05 1.22 17.96
CA GLN A 119 38.26 1.82 18.52
C GLN A 119 39.50 1.18 17.93
N ARG A 120 39.50 -0.13 17.73
CA ARG A 120 40.57 -0.90 17.12
C ARG A 120 40.78 -0.44 15.67
N TRP A 121 39.71 -0.33 14.90
CA TRP A 121 39.75 0.20 13.53
C TRP A 121 40.32 1.62 13.46
N MET A 122 39.85 2.53 14.31
CA MET A 122 40.32 3.92 14.34
C MET A 122 41.80 4.01 14.70
N ARG A 123 42.26 3.23 15.69
CA ARG A 123 43.65 3.19 16.09
C ARG A 123 44.56 2.59 15.00
N ALA A 124 44.15 1.50 14.36
CA ALA A 124 44.86 0.88 13.26
C ALA A 124 45.10 1.89 12.11
N VAL A 125 44.04 2.61 11.71
CA VAL A 125 44.19 3.68 10.69
C VAL A 125 45.16 4.77 11.13
N ARG A 126 45.07 5.19 12.42
CA ARG A 126 45.94 6.24 12.98
C ARG A 126 47.39 5.78 13.16
N GLU A 127 47.63 4.61 13.75
CA GLU A 127 48.95 4.15 14.18
C GLU A 127 49.71 3.40 13.09
N ILE A 128 49.04 2.71 12.18
CA ILE A 128 49.67 1.96 11.10
C ILE A 128 49.63 2.77 9.79
N VAL A 129 48.38 3.05 9.29
CA VAL A 129 48.24 3.66 7.94
C VAL A 129 48.88 5.06 7.87
N LEU A 130 48.58 5.98 8.83
CA LEU A 130 49.13 7.32 8.84
C LEU A 130 50.62 7.37 9.22
N THR A 131 51.12 6.34 9.89
CA THR A 131 52.57 6.24 10.16
C THR A 131 53.33 5.82 8.94
N ARG A 132 52.80 4.90 8.15
CA ARG A 132 53.42 4.40 6.91
C ARG A 132 53.41 5.45 5.80
N PHE A 133 52.31 6.15 5.60
CA PHE A 133 52.16 7.18 4.55
C PHE A 133 52.27 8.58 5.13
N LYS A 134 53.32 9.31 4.78
CA LYS A 134 53.53 10.70 5.23
C LYS A 134 52.78 11.74 4.38
N GLY A 135 52.28 11.33 3.22
CA GLY A 135 51.38 12.11 2.36
C GLY A 135 49.91 12.03 2.78
N ARG A 136 49.06 12.48 1.89
CA ARG A 136 47.61 12.35 2.07
C ARG A 136 47.15 10.89 2.01
N VAL A 137 46.21 10.56 2.84
CA VAL A 137 45.50 9.28 2.82
C VAL A 137 44.02 9.56 2.56
N VAL A 138 43.46 8.94 1.51
CA VAL A 138 42.05 9.10 1.12
C VAL A 138 41.38 7.74 1.12
N ILE A 139 40.31 7.59 1.91
CA ILE A 139 39.50 6.37 1.98
C ILE A 139 38.16 6.67 1.35
N PHE A 140 37.89 6.04 0.21
CA PHE A 140 36.53 6.01 -0.38
C PHE A 140 35.74 4.86 0.23
N VAL A 141 34.47 5.15 0.59
CA VAL A 141 33.51 4.15 1.05
C VAL A 141 32.34 4.17 0.08
N ASP A 142 32.30 3.19 -0.81
CA ASP A 142 31.24 3.04 -1.81
C ASP A 142 30.12 2.14 -1.32
N GLU A 143 28.91 2.31 -1.85
CA GLU A 143 27.67 1.62 -1.48
C GLU A 143 27.38 1.73 0.04
N ILE A 144 27.55 2.95 0.58
CA ILE A 144 27.38 3.21 2.03
C ILE A 144 25.99 2.81 2.55
N ASP A 145 24.99 2.76 1.69
CA ASP A 145 23.64 2.29 2.05
C ASP A 145 23.57 0.80 2.38
N ALA A 146 24.61 0.00 2.08
CA ALA A 146 24.72 -1.39 2.52
C ALA A 146 24.74 -1.54 4.05
N VAL A 147 25.18 -0.50 4.79
CA VAL A 147 25.18 -0.51 6.27
C VAL A 147 23.79 -0.70 6.88
N ARG A 148 22.73 -0.38 6.14
CA ARG A 148 21.34 -0.55 6.59
C ARG A 148 20.91 -2.02 6.74
N SER A 149 21.63 -2.92 6.10
CA SER A 149 21.37 -4.37 6.11
C SER A 149 22.18 -5.11 7.17
N LEU A 150 23.05 -4.41 7.92
CA LEU A 150 23.87 -5.01 8.97
C LEU A 150 23.03 -5.32 10.21
N PRO A 151 23.30 -6.44 10.92
CA PRO A 151 22.55 -6.85 12.09
C PRO A 151 22.87 -6.05 13.36
N PHE A 152 23.74 -5.05 13.29
CA PHE A 152 24.17 -4.18 14.39
C PHE A 152 24.01 -2.71 14.01
N SER A 153 24.01 -1.80 15.01
CA SER A 153 23.93 -0.35 14.75
C SER A 153 25.23 0.16 14.16
N THR A 154 25.11 0.91 13.04
CA THR A 154 26.24 1.56 12.40
C THR A 154 26.38 3.05 12.76
N ASP A 155 25.57 3.56 13.68
CA ASP A 155 25.68 4.93 14.18
C ASP A 155 27.08 5.21 14.74
N GLU A 156 27.69 4.20 15.40
CA GLU A 156 29.06 4.29 15.90
C GLU A 156 30.10 4.49 14.79
N PHE A 157 29.95 3.86 13.63
CA PHE A 157 30.86 4.04 12.49
C PHE A 157 30.85 5.50 12.01
N PHE A 158 29.65 6.08 11.86
CA PHE A 158 29.53 7.48 11.48
C PHE A 158 30.05 8.43 12.57
N ALA A 159 29.85 8.09 13.84
CA ALA A 159 30.45 8.82 14.96
C ALA A 159 31.98 8.74 14.94
N GLY A 160 32.56 7.59 14.60
CA GLY A 160 34.01 7.42 14.40
C GLY A 160 34.56 8.29 13.26
N ILE A 161 33.87 8.34 12.14
CA ILE A 161 34.24 9.25 11.02
C ILE A 161 34.22 10.71 11.49
N ARG A 162 33.20 11.11 12.23
CA ARG A 162 33.12 12.46 12.81
C ARG A 162 34.23 12.70 13.83
N ALA A 163 34.58 11.69 14.64
CA ALA A 163 35.67 11.81 15.63
C ALA A 163 37.01 12.04 14.95
N PHE A 164 37.32 11.36 13.85
CA PHE A 164 38.55 11.65 13.05
C PHE A 164 38.62 13.11 12.61
N TYR A 165 37.50 13.68 12.19
CA TYR A 165 37.47 15.09 11.79
C TYR A 165 37.67 16.04 12.97
N ASN A 166 36.97 15.79 14.10
CA ASN A 166 37.05 16.66 15.27
C ASN A 166 38.44 16.65 15.93
N GLN A 167 39.09 15.47 15.97
CA GLN A 167 40.42 15.27 16.55
C GLN A 167 41.57 15.94 15.74
N ARG A 168 41.30 16.42 14.53
CA ARG A 168 42.29 17.11 13.69
C ARG A 168 42.86 18.39 14.32
N THR A 169 42.16 18.98 15.29
CA THR A 169 42.61 20.15 16.04
C THR A 169 43.67 19.81 17.07
N GLU A 170 43.64 18.59 17.59
CA GLU A 170 44.58 18.10 18.60
C GLU A 170 45.66 17.19 17.99
N ASP A 171 45.31 16.38 17.02
CA ASP A 171 46.21 15.48 16.29
C ASP A 171 46.36 15.93 14.83
N THR A 172 47.43 16.63 14.51
CA THR A 172 47.77 17.15 13.18
C THR A 172 47.97 16.04 12.12
N GLU A 173 48.32 14.82 12.53
CA GLU A 173 48.44 13.68 11.63
C GLU A 173 47.10 13.34 10.97
N LEU A 174 45.99 13.50 11.69
CA LEU A 174 44.64 13.28 11.17
C LEU A 174 44.19 14.30 10.11
N GLN A 175 44.90 15.43 9.95
CA GLN A 175 44.64 16.37 8.86
C GLN A 175 44.97 15.78 7.48
N ARG A 176 45.81 14.75 7.45
CA ARG A 176 46.21 14.04 6.23
C ARG A 176 45.18 12.95 5.82
N LEU A 177 44.33 12.53 6.75
CA LEU A 177 43.28 11.54 6.51
C LEU A 177 42.00 12.21 6.02
N THR A 178 41.46 11.72 4.93
CA THR A 178 40.19 12.20 4.36
C THR A 178 39.34 11.02 3.94
N LEU A 179 38.01 11.09 4.21
CA LEU A 179 37.05 10.10 3.78
C LEU A 179 36.07 10.68 2.77
N CYS A 180 35.62 9.80 1.86
CA CYS A 180 34.58 10.12 0.89
C CYS A 180 33.53 9.03 0.88
N LEU A 181 32.27 9.37 1.25
CA LEU A 181 31.15 8.42 1.27
C LEU A 181 30.32 8.52 -0.01
N LEU A 182 30.04 7.38 -0.64
CA LEU A 182 29.20 7.28 -1.83
C LEU A 182 28.05 6.29 -1.60
N GLY A 183 26.85 6.62 -2.09
CA GLY A 183 25.72 5.68 -2.00
C GLY A 183 24.38 6.24 -2.45
N VAL A 184 23.33 5.43 -2.24
CA VAL A 184 21.94 5.71 -2.61
C VAL A 184 21.09 5.85 -1.34
N ALA A 185 21.40 6.86 -0.53
CA ALA A 185 20.71 7.12 0.73
C ALA A 185 20.54 8.62 0.98
N THR A 186 19.65 9.00 1.88
CA THR A 186 19.68 10.30 2.53
C THR A 186 20.51 10.20 3.82
N PRO A 187 21.05 11.31 4.36
CA PRO A 187 21.69 11.29 5.67
C PRO A 187 20.82 10.68 6.78
N SER A 188 19.51 10.93 6.74
CA SER A 188 18.52 10.39 7.68
C SER A 188 18.24 8.89 7.49
N ASP A 189 18.53 8.31 6.32
CA ASP A 189 18.44 6.87 6.10
C ASP A 189 19.60 6.10 6.75
N LEU A 190 20.75 6.78 6.92
CA LEU A 190 22.00 6.17 7.37
C LEU A 190 22.21 6.27 8.89
N ILE A 191 21.73 7.35 9.51
CA ILE A 191 22.00 7.66 10.91
C ILE A 191 20.69 7.97 11.63
N ARG A 192 20.48 7.32 12.77
CA ARG A 192 19.30 7.54 13.64
C ARG A 192 19.50 8.74 14.56
N ASP A 193 20.70 8.90 15.13
CA ASP A 193 21.05 10.04 15.98
C ASP A 193 21.69 11.19 15.17
N THR A 194 20.90 12.19 14.85
CA THR A 194 21.33 13.34 14.06
C THR A 194 22.44 14.18 14.74
N ARG A 195 22.69 14.01 16.04
CA ARG A 195 23.76 14.73 16.77
C ARG A 195 25.14 14.20 16.44
N THR A 196 25.26 12.95 16.01
CA THR A 196 26.54 12.29 15.71
C THR A 196 26.86 12.24 14.24
N THR A 197 26.05 12.86 13.39
CA THR A 197 26.17 12.83 11.93
C THR A 197 27.45 13.52 11.41
N PRO A 198 28.24 12.90 10.50
CA PRO A 198 29.34 13.54 9.82
C PRO A 198 28.88 14.42 8.64
N PHE A 199 27.63 14.32 8.19
CA PHE A 199 27.14 15.01 6.99
C PHE A 199 27.00 16.53 7.16
N ASN A 200 26.95 17.04 8.37
CA ASN A 200 26.93 18.48 8.65
C ASN A 200 28.31 19.14 8.63
N ILE A 201 29.38 18.33 8.65
CA ILE A 201 30.78 18.82 8.56
C ILE A 201 31.41 18.51 7.20
N GLY A 202 30.77 17.64 6.42
CA GLY A 202 31.26 17.20 5.12
C GLY A 202 30.80 18.13 3.99
N GLN A 203 31.60 18.15 2.93
CA GLN A 203 31.25 18.81 1.67
C GLN A 203 30.40 17.86 0.83
N ARG A 204 29.14 18.26 0.55
CA ARG A 204 28.27 17.56 -0.39
C ARG A 204 28.73 17.83 -1.82
N ILE A 205 28.98 16.77 -2.58
CA ILE A 205 29.27 16.83 -4.00
C ILE A 205 27.98 16.48 -4.78
N GLU A 206 27.51 17.40 -5.62
CA GLU A 206 26.30 17.22 -6.39
C GLU A 206 26.57 16.63 -7.76
N LEU A 207 26.05 15.44 -8.02
CA LEU A 207 26.05 14.82 -9.34
C LEU A 207 24.78 15.21 -10.08
N THR A 208 24.92 16.11 -11.07
CA THR A 208 23.81 16.56 -11.92
C THR A 208 23.69 15.73 -13.19
N ASP A 209 22.56 15.87 -13.89
CA ASP A 209 22.38 15.36 -15.25
C ASP A 209 23.32 16.09 -16.22
N PHE A 210 23.70 15.42 -17.33
CA PHE A 210 24.56 16.04 -18.36
C PHE A 210 23.88 17.27 -18.98
N SER A 211 24.57 18.37 -19.04
CA SER A 211 24.19 19.51 -19.88
C SER A 211 24.50 19.22 -21.34
N GLU A 212 23.86 19.98 -22.26
CA GLU A 212 24.17 19.85 -23.69
C GLU A 212 25.66 20.04 -23.99
N ARG A 213 26.34 20.97 -23.32
CA ARG A 213 27.77 21.26 -23.51
C ARG A 213 28.66 20.11 -23.03
N GLU A 214 28.36 19.56 -21.85
CA GLU A 214 29.10 18.43 -21.27
C GLU A 214 28.97 17.18 -22.11
N ALA A 215 27.77 16.92 -22.69
CA ALA A 215 27.47 15.72 -23.45
C ALA A 215 28.09 15.69 -24.86
N ILE A 216 28.64 16.80 -25.39
CA ILE A 216 29.22 16.88 -26.74
C ILE A 216 30.17 15.72 -27.06
N PRO A 217 31.10 15.29 -26.17
CA PRO A 217 31.98 14.16 -26.45
C PRO A 217 31.26 12.87 -26.85
N LEU A 218 30.01 12.68 -26.41
CA LEU A 218 29.23 11.50 -26.81
C LEU A 218 28.88 11.47 -28.30
N THR A 219 28.99 12.59 -29.04
CA THR A 219 28.75 12.61 -30.49
C THR A 219 29.75 11.79 -31.27
N GLU A 220 30.99 11.63 -30.75
CA GLU A 220 32.05 10.85 -31.41
C GLU A 220 31.64 9.38 -31.56
N GLY A 221 31.00 8.80 -30.53
CA GLY A 221 30.54 7.42 -30.55
C GLY A 221 29.37 7.16 -31.48
N LEU A 222 28.61 8.20 -31.87
CA LEU A 222 27.48 8.05 -32.80
C LEU A 222 27.94 7.65 -34.21
N GLY A 223 29.21 7.87 -34.57
CA GLY A 223 29.76 7.53 -35.90
C GLY A 223 29.08 8.31 -37.04
N ARG A 224 28.58 9.51 -36.79
CA ARG A 224 27.92 10.39 -37.74
C ARG A 224 28.75 11.66 -37.93
N GLY A 225 28.60 12.33 -39.09
CA GLY A 225 29.24 13.63 -39.28
C GLY A 225 28.81 14.65 -38.19
N ALA A 226 29.69 15.60 -37.86
CA ALA A 226 29.53 16.47 -36.67
C ALA A 226 28.13 17.13 -36.56
N GLY A 227 27.62 17.71 -37.62
CA GLY A 227 26.30 18.36 -37.59
C GLY A 227 25.12 17.41 -37.38
N LEU A 228 25.16 16.18 -37.93
CA LEU A 228 24.15 15.17 -37.72
C LEU A 228 24.28 14.57 -36.31
N GLY A 229 25.51 14.26 -35.87
CA GLY A 229 25.77 13.73 -34.52
C GLY A 229 25.22 14.66 -33.43
N GLU A 230 25.49 15.96 -33.53
CA GLU A 230 24.95 16.94 -32.58
C GLU A 230 23.41 17.01 -32.61
N THR A 231 22.78 16.93 -33.82
CA THR A 231 21.33 16.96 -33.95
C THR A 231 20.69 15.73 -33.29
N LEU A 232 21.30 14.55 -33.49
CA LEU A 232 20.82 13.32 -32.86
C LEU A 232 21.06 13.36 -31.35
N LEU A 233 22.22 13.81 -30.88
CA LEU A 233 22.50 13.98 -29.45
C LEU A 233 21.49 14.92 -28.78
N LYS A 234 21.19 16.07 -29.37
CA LYS A 234 20.14 16.98 -28.86
C LYS A 234 18.79 16.27 -28.71
N ARG A 235 18.43 15.39 -29.65
CA ARG A 235 17.19 14.63 -29.55
C ARG A 235 17.26 13.55 -28.46
N VAL A 236 18.39 12.91 -28.26
CA VAL A 236 18.64 12.00 -27.13
C VAL A 236 18.48 12.74 -25.79
N LEU A 237 19.12 13.90 -25.63
CA LEU A 237 19.00 14.73 -24.43
C LEU A 237 17.57 15.25 -24.20
N TYR A 238 16.82 15.54 -25.27
CA TYR A 238 15.40 15.88 -25.19
C TYR A 238 14.59 14.81 -24.45
N TRP A 239 14.87 13.51 -24.70
CA TRP A 239 14.17 12.40 -24.05
C TRP A 239 14.70 12.11 -22.66
N THR A 240 16.02 12.02 -22.53
CA THR A 240 16.71 11.55 -21.32
C THR A 240 16.92 12.64 -20.27
N GLY A 241 16.73 13.91 -20.65
CA GLY A 241 17.03 15.06 -19.79
C GLY A 241 18.48 15.12 -19.32
N GLY A 242 19.40 14.44 -20.02
CA GLY A 242 20.81 14.33 -19.65
C GLY A 242 21.10 13.26 -18.59
N HIS A 243 20.14 12.43 -18.20
CA HIS A 243 20.38 11.35 -17.25
C HIS A 243 21.51 10.43 -17.74
N PRO A 244 22.63 10.26 -17.02
CA PRO A 244 23.82 9.62 -17.55
C PRO A 244 23.58 8.25 -18.17
N TYR A 245 22.94 7.34 -17.44
CA TYR A 245 22.66 5.99 -17.94
C TYR A 245 21.72 5.98 -19.15
N LEU A 246 20.58 6.70 -19.08
CA LEU A 246 19.61 6.73 -20.18
C LEU A 246 20.21 7.37 -21.44
N THR A 247 21.06 8.40 -21.28
CA THR A 247 21.73 9.08 -22.38
C THR A 247 22.72 8.15 -23.07
N GLN A 248 23.60 7.49 -22.31
CA GLN A 248 24.55 6.51 -22.84
C GLN A 248 23.83 5.38 -23.58
N ARG A 249 22.77 4.83 -22.99
CA ARG A 249 22.00 3.72 -23.53
C ARG A 249 21.29 4.07 -24.84
N LEU A 250 20.66 5.26 -24.90
CA LEU A 250 20.00 5.71 -26.12
C LEU A 250 21.01 6.10 -27.19
N CYS A 251 22.15 6.70 -26.83
CA CYS A 251 23.25 6.96 -27.75
C CYS A 251 23.81 5.67 -28.36
N GLN A 252 24.00 4.62 -27.57
CA GLN A 252 24.43 3.33 -28.07
C GLN A 252 23.46 2.77 -29.12
N ALA A 253 22.15 2.75 -28.81
CA ALA A 253 21.14 2.27 -29.75
C ALA A 253 21.13 3.08 -31.06
N VAL A 254 21.31 4.41 -30.99
CA VAL A 254 21.45 5.27 -32.17
C VAL A 254 22.73 4.95 -32.95
N ALA A 255 23.82 4.59 -32.27
CA ALA A 255 25.08 4.21 -32.94
C ALA A 255 24.99 2.86 -33.66
N GLU A 256 24.27 1.90 -33.03
CA GLU A 256 24.05 0.54 -33.56
C GLU A 256 23.08 0.52 -34.76
N ASP A 257 22.08 1.40 -34.81
CA ASP A 257 21.14 1.50 -35.93
C ASP A 257 21.59 2.55 -36.96
N ALA A 258 22.33 2.12 -37.98
CA ALA A 258 22.81 2.98 -39.06
C ALA A 258 21.68 3.70 -39.81
N GLY A 259 20.44 3.21 -39.77
CA GLY A 259 19.28 3.82 -40.38
C GLY A 259 18.77 5.08 -39.67
N VAL A 260 19.25 5.38 -38.46
CA VAL A 260 18.90 6.59 -37.71
C VAL A 260 19.67 7.77 -38.21
N THR A 261 19.04 8.54 -39.09
CA THR A 261 19.59 9.75 -39.73
C THR A 261 18.79 11.02 -39.40
N SER A 262 17.82 10.93 -38.50
CA SER A 262 16.96 12.06 -38.14
C SER A 262 16.48 11.98 -36.69
N PRO A 263 16.03 13.09 -36.09
CA PRO A 263 15.40 13.09 -34.76
C PRO A 263 14.24 12.10 -34.62
N ALA A 264 13.44 11.88 -35.67
CA ALA A 264 12.33 10.93 -35.66
C ALA A 264 12.80 9.47 -35.50
N GLY A 265 14.00 9.13 -36.02
CA GLY A 265 14.63 7.83 -35.77
C GLY A 265 15.00 7.63 -34.29
N VAL A 266 15.47 8.69 -33.62
CA VAL A 266 15.74 8.64 -32.18
C VAL A 266 14.45 8.46 -31.38
N ASP A 267 13.35 9.14 -31.80
CA ASP A 267 12.03 8.99 -31.16
C ASP A 267 11.54 7.54 -31.22
N ARG A 268 11.63 6.91 -32.40
CA ARG A 268 11.26 5.50 -32.59
C ARG A 268 12.05 4.59 -31.66
N LEU A 269 13.38 4.74 -31.61
CA LEU A 269 14.22 3.95 -30.72
C LEU A 269 13.85 4.17 -29.22
N CYS A 270 13.60 5.41 -28.85
CA CYS A 270 13.18 5.72 -27.48
C CYS A 270 11.83 5.05 -27.14
N GLU A 271 10.86 5.05 -28.05
CA GLU A 271 9.58 4.35 -27.86
C GLU A 271 9.77 2.86 -27.72
N GLU A 272 10.57 2.25 -28.58
CA GLU A 272 10.86 0.80 -28.56
C GLU A 272 11.58 0.39 -27.26
N MET A 273 12.56 1.18 -26.81
CA MET A 273 13.43 0.83 -25.68
C MET A 273 12.85 1.11 -24.31
N PHE A 274 12.00 2.14 -24.18
CA PHE A 274 11.56 2.62 -22.87
C PHE A 274 10.04 2.76 -22.72
N LEU A 275 9.29 3.03 -23.78
CA LEU A 275 7.88 3.37 -23.67
C LEU A 275 6.96 2.19 -23.95
N SER A 276 7.40 1.15 -24.67
CA SER A 276 6.61 -0.05 -24.91
C SER A 276 6.37 -0.84 -23.60
N SER A 277 5.25 -1.55 -23.50
CA SER A 277 4.90 -2.34 -22.30
C SER A 277 6.01 -3.34 -21.94
N ARG A 278 6.59 -4.00 -22.94
CA ARG A 278 7.67 -4.97 -22.75
C ARG A 278 8.96 -4.33 -22.29
N ALA A 279 9.28 -3.12 -22.76
CA ALA A 279 10.49 -2.39 -22.38
C ALA A 279 10.43 -1.91 -20.93
N ARG A 280 9.26 -1.43 -20.50
CA ARG A 280 9.03 -0.98 -19.11
C ARG A 280 9.27 -2.06 -18.05
N GLU A 281 9.15 -3.33 -18.44
CA GLU A 281 9.34 -4.50 -17.56
C GLU A 281 10.75 -5.08 -17.60
N ARG A 282 11.63 -4.60 -18.50
CA ARG A 282 12.96 -5.17 -18.73
C ARG A 282 14.11 -4.18 -18.49
N ASP A 283 13.84 -2.89 -18.53
CA ASP A 283 14.86 -1.89 -18.31
C ASP A 283 15.21 -1.75 -16.83
N ASP A 284 16.45 -2.02 -16.47
CA ASP A 284 16.94 -2.02 -15.08
C ASP A 284 16.73 -0.68 -14.36
N ASN A 285 16.85 0.43 -15.10
CA ASN A 285 16.65 1.76 -14.54
C ASN A 285 15.16 2.00 -14.21
N LEU A 286 14.27 1.68 -15.15
CA LEU A 286 12.84 1.82 -14.96
C LEU A 286 12.32 0.89 -13.85
N LEU A 287 12.84 -0.34 -13.79
CA LEU A 287 12.54 -1.28 -12.71
C LEU A 287 13.00 -0.74 -11.36
N PHE A 288 14.22 -0.25 -11.27
CA PHE A 288 14.75 0.34 -10.04
C PHE A 288 13.87 1.51 -9.55
N VAL A 289 13.53 2.45 -10.43
CA VAL A 289 12.66 3.60 -10.09
C VAL A 289 11.30 3.12 -9.59
N ARG A 290 10.69 2.17 -10.31
CA ARG A 290 9.41 1.56 -9.95
C ARG A 290 9.46 0.90 -8.58
N GLU A 291 10.43 0.02 -8.35
CA GLU A 291 10.57 -0.71 -7.09
C GLU A 291 10.81 0.23 -5.92
N ARG A 292 11.67 1.24 -6.09
CA ARG A 292 11.98 2.20 -5.03
C ARG A 292 10.74 2.97 -4.58
N ILE A 293 9.85 3.32 -5.51
CA ILE A 293 8.59 4.01 -5.19
C ILE A 293 7.57 3.05 -4.55
N LEU A 294 7.48 1.81 -5.04
CA LEU A 294 6.46 0.87 -4.60
C LEU A 294 6.80 0.11 -3.32
N ARG A 295 8.10 0.00 -2.97
CA ARG A 295 8.56 -0.65 -1.72
C ARG A 295 8.26 0.17 -0.46
N ASN A 296 7.90 1.44 -0.59
CA ASN A 296 7.51 2.23 0.59
C ASN A 296 6.10 1.86 1.05
N GLU A 297 6.01 0.89 1.93
CA GLU A 297 4.73 0.40 2.47
C GLU A 297 4.09 1.40 3.43
N ALA A 298 4.90 2.18 4.17
CA ALA A 298 4.40 3.06 5.23
C ALA A 298 3.51 4.21 4.71
N ASP A 299 3.85 4.84 3.57
CA ASP A 299 3.03 5.90 2.97
C ASP A 299 3.13 5.94 1.43
N ARG A 300 2.85 4.80 0.79
CA ARG A 300 2.80 4.72 -0.69
C ARG A 300 1.80 5.70 -1.29
N ALA A 301 0.67 5.90 -0.61
CA ALA A 301 -0.38 6.80 -1.08
C ALA A 301 0.08 8.26 -1.08
N GLY A 302 0.70 8.72 0.00
CA GLY A 302 1.27 10.06 0.09
C GLY A 302 2.38 10.29 -0.91
N LEU A 303 3.25 9.28 -1.12
CA LEU A 303 4.34 9.34 -2.09
C LEU A 303 3.83 9.49 -3.53
N LEU A 304 2.84 8.67 -3.93
CA LEU A 304 2.24 8.76 -5.26
C LEU A 304 1.42 10.04 -5.47
N ASP A 305 0.73 10.53 -4.45
CA ASP A 305 0.06 11.83 -4.46
C ASP A 305 1.06 13.00 -4.65
N LEU A 306 2.18 12.92 -3.95
CA LEU A 306 3.25 13.92 -4.05
C LEU A 306 3.85 13.92 -5.47
N TYR A 307 4.15 12.73 -6.01
CA TYR A 307 4.62 12.60 -7.38
C TYR A 307 3.59 13.08 -8.40
N ALA A 308 2.30 12.80 -8.20
CA ALA A 308 1.23 13.32 -9.05
C ALA A 308 1.21 14.86 -9.10
N LYS A 309 1.40 15.52 -7.95
CA LYS A 309 1.49 16.99 -7.87
C LYS A 309 2.69 17.54 -8.66
N VAL A 310 3.88 16.90 -8.52
CA VAL A 310 5.09 17.27 -9.28
C VAL A 310 4.84 17.11 -10.79
N ARG A 311 4.22 15.99 -11.19
CA ARG A 311 3.93 15.68 -12.58
C ARG A 311 2.91 16.64 -13.20
N GLU A 312 1.94 17.11 -12.44
CA GLU A 312 0.95 18.12 -12.84
C GLU A 312 1.55 19.55 -12.91
N GLY A 313 2.83 19.71 -12.60
CA GLY A 313 3.50 21.01 -12.58
C GLY A 313 3.10 21.90 -11.38
N LYS A 314 2.45 21.34 -10.36
CA LYS A 314 2.16 22.07 -9.13
C LYS A 314 3.45 22.43 -8.41
N ARG A 315 3.43 23.58 -7.75
CA ARG A 315 4.60 24.03 -6.97
C ARG A 315 4.80 23.11 -5.77
N VAL A 316 5.85 22.29 -5.83
CA VAL A 316 6.36 21.51 -4.71
C VAL A 316 7.76 22.04 -4.42
N SER A 317 7.91 22.74 -3.30
CA SER A 317 9.21 23.25 -2.85
C SER A 317 10.10 22.10 -2.39
N ASP A 318 11.40 22.29 -2.52
CA ASP A 318 12.38 21.38 -1.94
C ASP A 318 12.42 21.59 -0.42
N ASP A 319 12.10 20.53 0.32
CA ASP A 319 12.02 20.51 1.77
C ASP A 319 12.69 19.22 2.28
N ASP A 320 13.89 19.36 2.78
CA ASP A 320 14.70 18.24 3.29
C ASP A 320 14.08 17.58 4.54
N THR A 321 13.11 18.22 5.18
CA THR A 321 12.42 17.65 6.36
C THR A 321 11.32 16.65 5.95
N ASN A 322 10.89 16.67 4.69
CA ASN A 322 9.88 15.77 4.19
C ASN A 322 10.48 14.46 3.66
N PRO A 323 10.34 13.33 4.34
CA PRO A 323 10.95 12.07 3.95
C PRO A 323 10.47 11.56 2.58
N LEU A 324 9.23 11.88 2.17
CA LEU A 324 8.69 11.47 0.87
C LEU A 324 9.43 12.16 -0.29
N LEU A 325 9.89 13.39 -0.10
CA LEU A 325 10.72 14.09 -1.09
C LEU A 325 12.09 13.39 -1.24
N GLY A 326 12.70 12.99 -0.14
CA GLY A 326 13.93 12.20 -0.12
C GLY A 326 13.78 10.91 -0.95
N ILE A 327 12.69 10.19 -0.77
CA ILE A 327 12.40 8.96 -1.54
C ILE A 327 12.28 9.24 -3.04
N LEU A 328 11.54 10.26 -3.46
CA LEU A 328 11.40 10.63 -4.88
C LEU A 328 12.75 11.05 -5.49
N ARG A 329 13.59 11.78 -4.74
CA ARG A 329 14.94 12.16 -5.18
C ARG A 329 15.86 10.95 -5.33
N LEU A 330 15.87 10.04 -4.35
CA LEU A 330 16.70 8.83 -4.39
C LEU A 330 16.19 7.79 -5.41
N ALA A 331 14.88 7.74 -5.67
CA ALA A 331 14.36 6.99 -6.80
C ALA A 331 14.84 7.55 -8.14
N GLY A 332 15.30 8.80 -8.16
CA GLY A 332 15.78 9.46 -9.35
C GLY A 332 14.67 9.95 -10.30
N ILE A 333 13.40 9.84 -9.91
CA ILE A 333 12.26 10.20 -10.76
C ILE A 333 12.05 11.71 -10.86
N VAL A 334 12.51 12.46 -9.86
CA VAL A 334 12.43 13.92 -9.82
C VAL A 334 13.82 14.55 -9.78
N ARG A 335 13.90 15.79 -10.25
CA ARG A 335 15.08 16.68 -10.09
C ARG A 335 14.65 18.00 -9.49
N ILE A 336 15.60 18.68 -8.85
CA ILE A 336 15.40 20.03 -8.34
C ILE A 336 15.83 21.02 -9.41
N ALA A 337 14.97 21.97 -9.71
CA ALA A 337 15.32 23.12 -10.56
C ALA A 337 14.66 24.38 -9.98
N LEU A 338 15.45 25.43 -9.76
CA LEU A 338 14.99 26.70 -9.18
C LEU A 338 14.24 26.53 -7.84
N GLY A 339 14.74 25.64 -6.97
CA GLY A 339 14.14 25.35 -5.66
C GLY A 339 12.80 24.59 -5.70
N ARG A 340 12.50 23.94 -6.81
CA ARG A 340 11.26 23.17 -7.01
C ARG A 340 11.54 21.81 -7.61
N LEU A 341 10.66 20.87 -7.31
CA LEU A 341 10.72 19.54 -7.90
C LEU A 341 10.04 19.52 -9.27
N HIS A 342 10.72 18.86 -10.20
CA HIS A 342 10.23 18.57 -11.54
C HIS A 342 10.43 17.10 -11.85
N VAL A 343 9.59 16.50 -12.71
CA VAL A 343 9.88 15.18 -13.27
C VAL A 343 11.20 15.25 -14.02
N ARG A 344 12.10 14.31 -13.76
CA ARG A 344 13.49 14.42 -14.18
C ARG A 344 13.67 14.44 -15.69
N ASN A 345 12.92 13.61 -16.42
CA ASN A 345 13.04 13.51 -17.87
C ASN A 345 11.70 13.08 -18.51
N ARG A 346 11.66 13.14 -19.85
CA ARG A 346 10.45 12.78 -20.61
C ARG A 346 10.15 11.31 -20.62
N ILE A 347 11.18 10.44 -20.56
CA ILE A 347 10.97 8.99 -20.45
C ILE A 347 10.16 8.69 -19.17
N TYR A 348 10.57 9.21 -18.02
CA TYR A 348 9.85 9.01 -16.77
C TYR A 348 8.45 9.65 -16.79
N GLN A 349 8.30 10.79 -17.45
CA GLN A 349 7.00 11.46 -17.60
C GLN A 349 5.99 10.59 -18.36
N HIS A 350 6.45 9.77 -19.34
CA HIS A 350 5.60 8.89 -20.13
C HIS A 350 5.43 7.50 -19.48
N VAL A 351 6.48 6.96 -18.86
CA VAL A 351 6.43 5.65 -18.22
C VAL A 351 5.63 5.68 -16.93
N PHE A 352 5.90 6.65 -16.08
CA PHE A 352 5.22 6.84 -14.79
C PHE A 352 4.10 7.88 -14.92
N ASP A 353 3.21 7.63 -15.86
CA ASP A 353 2.10 8.50 -16.22
C ASP A 353 0.97 8.47 -15.18
N ARG A 354 -0.10 9.21 -15.44
CA ARG A 354 -1.28 9.26 -14.58
C ARG A 354 -1.93 7.89 -14.41
N ASN A 355 -1.95 7.08 -15.46
CA ASN A 355 -2.55 5.74 -15.42
C ASN A 355 -1.72 4.82 -14.53
N TRP A 356 -0.38 4.90 -14.65
CA TRP A 356 0.52 4.17 -13.77
C TRP A 356 0.34 4.58 -12.29
N ILE A 357 0.23 5.89 -11.99
CA ILE A 357 -0.03 6.37 -10.62
C ILE A 357 -1.34 5.78 -10.09
N ILE A 358 -2.43 5.86 -10.87
CA ILE A 358 -3.75 5.34 -10.48
C ILE A 358 -3.70 3.83 -10.25
N ALA A 359 -3.01 3.08 -11.12
CA ALA A 359 -2.91 1.62 -11.03
C ALA A 359 -2.14 1.15 -9.79
N ASN A 360 -1.18 1.95 -9.29
CA ASN A 360 -0.35 1.60 -8.15
C ASN A 360 -0.76 2.31 -6.84
N MET A 361 -1.81 3.15 -6.89
CA MET A 361 -2.32 3.87 -5.72
C MET A 361 -3.03 2.89 -4.78
N PRO A 362 -2.58 2.73 -3.53
CA PRO A 362 -3.31 1.95 -2.54
C PRO A 362 -4.69 2.59 -2.30
N ASP A 363 -5.72 1.77 -2.08
CA ASP A 363 -7.09 2.21 -1.78
C ASP A 363 -7.73 3.14 -2.82
N ALA A 364 -7.39 2.98 -4.10
CA ALA A 364 -7.98 3.78 -5.19
C ALA A 364 -9.52 3.71 -5.14
N GLU A 365 -10.09 2.56 -4.81
CA GLU A 365 -11.52 2.35 -4.66
C GLU A 365 -12.11 3.07 -3.44
N LEU A 366 -11.44 2.99 -2.29
CA LEU A 366 -11.85 3.69 -1.06
C LEU A 366 -11.82 5.22 -1.22
N ARG A 367 -10.84 5.73 -1.96
CA ARG A 367 -10.74 7.17 -2.26
C ARG A 367 -11.81 7.61 -3.26
N ARG A 368 -12.13 6.78 -4.28
CA ARG A 368 -13.25 7.02 -5.20
C ARG A 368 -14.56 7.03 -4.43
N GLN A 369 -14.79 6.08 -3.53
CA GLN A 369 -15.98 6.02 -2.66
C GLN A 369 -16.07 7.25 -1.75
N ARG A 370 -14.98 7.65 -1.09
CA ARG A 370 -14.94 8.87 -0.25
C ARG A 370 -15.17 10.15 -1.06
N ALA A 371 -14.63 10.23 -2.28
CA ALA A 371 -14.86 11.37 -3.17
C ALA A 371 -16.29 11.39 -3.70
N ALA A 372 -16.87 10.25 -4.05
CA ALA A 372 -18.27 10.12 -4.45
C ALA A 372 -19.21 10.45 -3.29
N TYR A 373 -18.89 9.98 -2.08
CA TYR A 373 -19.64 10.29 -0.86
C TYR A 373 -19.61 11.79 -0.52
N ARG A 374 -18.44 12.44 -0.59
CA ARG A 374 -18.35 13.91 -0.42
C ARG A 374 -19.13 14.69 -1.46
N LYS A 375 -19.10 14.27 -2.74
CA LYS A 375 -19.93 14.86 -3.79
C LYS A 375 -21.42 14.60 -3.54
N GLY A 376 -21.77 13.42 -3.03
CA GLY A 376 -23.14 13.07 -2.62
C GLY A 376 -23.65 13.97 -1.49
N ILE A 377 -22.84 14.17 -0.44
CA ILE A 377 -23.18 15.09 0.67
C ILE A 377 -23.37 16.53 0.17
N LEU A 378 -22.47 17.02 -0.68
CA LEU A 378 -22.59 18.37 -1.24
C LEU A 378 -23.87 18.55 -2.09
N ARG A 379 -24.24 17.53 -2.87
CA ARG A 379 -25.51 17.54 -3.64
C ARG A 379 -26.72 17.48 -2.72
N ALA A 380 -26.70 16.62 -1.71
CA ALA A 380 -27.77 16.52 -0.71
C ALA A 380 -27.92 17.83 0.08
N ALA A 381 -26.82 18.47 0.49
CA ALA A 381 -26.82 19.76 1.16
C ALA A 381 -27.39 20.87 0.25
N ALA A 382 -27.05 20.88 -1.04
CA ALA A 382 -27.60 21.83 -2.00
C ALA A 382 -29.11 21.65 -2.18
N VAL A 383 -29.59 20.40 -2.31
CA VAL A 383 -31.02 20.07 -2.39
C VAL A 383 -31.76 20.50 -1.10
N ALA A 384 -31.18 20.19 0.08
CA ALA A 384 -31.73 20.62 1.36
C ALA A 384 -31.82 22.14 1.49
N ALA A 385 -30.80 22.87 1.02
CA ALA A 385 -30.80 24.34 1.00
C ALA A 385 -31.91 24.91 0.10
N VAL A 386 -32.16 24.30 -1.07
CA VAL A 386 -33.25 24.68 -1.96
C VAL A 386 -34.62 24.40 -1.30
N ILE A 387 -34.80 23.26 -0.66
CA ILE A 387 -36.04 22.94 0.05
C ILE A 387 -36.28 23.92 1.21
N LEU A 388 -35.24 24.25 1.98
CA LEU A 388 -35.34 25.23 3.06
C LEU A 388 -35.69 26.63 2.53
N ALA A 389 -35.12 27.04 1.40
CA ALA A 389 -35.45 28.31 0.76
C ALA A 389 -36.90 28.34 0.28
N LEU A 390 -37.40 27.23 -0.31
CA LEU A 390 -38.80 27.09 -0.70
C LEU A 390 -39.74 27.12 0.50
N MET A 391 -39.42 26.42 1.56
CA MET A 391 -40.21 26.44 2.83
C MET A 391 -40.24 27.84 3.46
N ALA A 392 -39.10 28.52 3.49
CA ALA A 392 -39.03 29.90 3.95
C ALA A 392 -39.89 30.84 3.09
N GLY A 393 -39.84 30.68 1.76
CA GLY A 393 -40.69 31.41 0.81
C GLY A 393 -42.19 31.17 1.04
N LEU A 394 -42.59 29.91 1.24
CA LEU A 394 -43.97 29.54 1.55
C LEU A 394 -44.40 30.09 2.95
N ALA A 395 -43.55 30.05 3.95
CA ALA A 395 -43.84 30.65 5.25
C ALA A 395 -44.03 32.16 5.16
N ILE A 396 -43.19 32.87 4.42
CA ILE A 396 -43.33 34.29 4.19
C ILE A 396 -44.64 34.60 3.43
N ALA A 397 -44.98 33.78 2.43
CA ALA A 397 -46.25 33.92 1.68
C ALA A 397 -47.45 33.69 2.59
N ALA A 398 -47.42 32.67 3.46
CA ALA A 398 -48.50 32.37 4.42
C ALA A 398 -48.65 33.51 5.43
N VAL A 399 -47.58 34.07 5.96
CA VAL A 399 -47.60 35.23 6.87
C VAL A 399 -48.21 36.46 6.16
N LYS A 400 -47.81 36.67 4.90
CA LYS A 400 -48.34 37.78 4.09
C LYS A 400 -49.84 37.61 3.78
N GLN A 401 -50.28 36.36 3.52
CA GLN A 401 -51.67 36.04 3.29
C GLN A 401 -52.51 36.18 4.58
N ARG A 402 -51.95 35.75 5.73
CA ARG A 402 -52.59 35.96 7.04
C ARG A 402 -52.76 37.42 7.37
N ASN A 403 -51.74 38.24 7.15
CA ASN A 403 -51.81 39.71 7.40
C ASN A 403 -52.82 40.36 6.48
N ARG A 404 -52.96 39.93 5.21
CA ARG A 404 -54.02 40.45 4.30
C ARG A 404 -55.42 40.06 4.79
N ALA A 405 -55.62 38.80 5.27
CA ALA A 405 -56.89 38.36 5.82
C ALA A 405 -57.29 39.11 7.10
N VAL A 406 -56.28 39.49 7.96
CA VAL A 406 -56.54 40.36 9.12
C VAL A 406 -56.93 41.76 8.70
N ASP A 407 -56.26 42.35 7.68
CA ASP A 407 -56.60 43.67 7.17
C ASP A 407 -58.00 43.66 6.50
N GLU A 408 -58.39 42.59 5.81
CA GLU A 408 -59.72 42.43 5.24
C GLU A 408 -60.77 42.27 6.31
N ALA A 409 -60.50 41.52 7.40
CA ALA A 409 -61.40 41.45 8.54
C ALA A 409 -61.62 42.78 9.23
N HIS A 410 -60.55 43.58 9.41
CA HIS A 410 -60.67 44.94 9.96
C HIS A 410 -61.44 45.93 9.01
N ARG A 411 -61.38 45.69 7.69
CA ARG A 411 -62.21 46.46 6.72
C ARG A 411 -63.65 46.03 6.75
N ALA A 412 -63.89 44.71 6.90
CA ALA A 412 -65.24 44.16 7.03
C ALA A 412 -65.96 44.66 8.30
N ASP A 413 -65.22 44.72 9.44
CA ASP A 413 -65.74 45.26 10.69
C ASP A 413 -66.08 46.78 10.58
N ARG A 414 -65.25 47.59 9.92
CA ARG A 414 -65.55 48.98 9.67
C ARG A 414 -66.76 49.14 8.75
N ASN A 415 -66.84 48.33 7.67
CA ASN A 415 -67.99 48.35 6.78
C ASN A 415 -69.30 47.86 7.49
N ALA A 416 -69.21 46.97 8.48
CA ALA A 416 -70.34 46.52 9.30
C ALA A 416 -70.83 47.65 10.20
N GLN A 417 -69.91 48.37 10.85
CA GLN A 417 -70.25 49.56 11.66
C GLN A 417 -70.87 50.71 10.83
N ASP A 418 -70.35 50.93 9.64
CA ASP A 418 -70.90 51.90 8.68
C ASP A 418 -72.30 51.48 8.16
N ARG A 419 -72.53 50.14 7.97
CA ARG A 419 -73.88 49.60 7.62
C ARG A 419 -74.86 49.71 8.78
N GLU A 420 -74.40 49.52 10.02
CA GLU A 420 -75.26 49.65 11.17
C GLU A 420 -75.76 51.09 11.40
N LYS A 421 -74.89 52.09 11.14
CA LYS A 421 -75.24 53.49 11.06
C LYS A 421 -76.21 53.80 9.96
N ALA A 422 -75.94 53.24 8.74
CA ALA A 422 -76.81 53.45 7.58
C ALA A 422 -78.20 52.78 7.79
N LEU A 423 -78.27 51.63 8.52
CA LEU A 423 -79.56 50.98 8.86
C LEU A 423 -80.33 51.73 9.90
N ALA A 424 -79.67 52.47 10.82
CA ALA A 424 -80.35 53.35 11.79
C ALA A 424 -80.99 54.57 11.08
N ASP A 425 -80.25 55.13 10.13
CA ASP A 425 -80.74 56.23 9.30
C ASP A 425 -81.88 55.81 8.35
N LEU A 426 -81.85 54.54 7.84
CA LEU A 426 -82.87 53.98 7.01
C LEU A 426 -84.17 53.67 7.74
N ARG A 427 -84.08 53.33 9.07
CA ARG A 427 -85.28 53.07 9.90
C ARG A 427 -86.12 54.32 10.12
N VAL A 428 -85.48 55.49 10.20
CA VAL A 428 -86.14 56.76 10.33
C VAL A 428 -86.85 57.11 9.01
N ALA A 429 -86.22 56.86 7.83
CA ALA A 429 -86.82 57.08 6.49
C ALA A 429 -87.94 56.11 6.13
N LEU A 430 -87.97 54.86 6.76
CA LEU A 430 -88.99 53.85 6.50
C LEU A 430 -90.32 54.10 7.18
N GLU A 431 -90.31 54.90 8.26
CA GLU A 431 -91.58 55.31 8.91
C GLU A 431 -92.27 56.44 8.16
N GLU A 432 -91.53 57.26 7.44
CA GLU A 432 -92.16 58.31 6.55
C GLU A 432 -92.79 57.73 5.25
N ALA A 433 -92.25 56.58 4.75
CA ALA A 433 -92.65 55.96 3.48
C ALA A 433 -93.93 55.03 3.61
N LYS A 434 -94.36 54.70 4.85
CA LYS A 434 -95.50 53.85 5.06
C LYS A 434 -96.84 54.47 4.77
N GLY A 435 -96.87 55.81 4.65
CA GLY A 435 -98.07 56.58 4.32
C GLY A 435 -98.48 56.57 2.84
N GLU A 436 -97.48 56.33 1.96
CA GLU A 436 -97.76 56.35 0.52
C GLU A 436 -98.08 55.00 -0.17
N ARG A 437 -97.97 53.92 0.56
CA ARG A 437 -98.05 52.56 -0.02
C ARG A 437 -99.45 51.98 -0.14
N GLU A 438 -100.47 52.51 0.55
CA GLU A 438 -101.88 51.97 0.48
C GLU A 438 -102.57 52.24 -0.88
N ASN A 439 -102.10 53.10 -1.77
CA ASN A 439 -102.71 53.40 -3.04
C ASN A 439 -102.08 52.64 -4.24
N ALA A 440 -100.98 51.99 -4.10
CA ALA A 440 -100.28 51.28 -5.19
C ALA A 440 -100.67 49.80 -5.32
N ASP A 441 -101.19 49.21 -4.27
CA ASP A 441 -101.49 47.75 -4.25
C ASP A 441 -102.70 47.28 -5.02
N LYS A 442 -103.56 48.17 -5.46
CA LYS A 442 -104.69 47.79 -6.29
C LYS A 442 -104.42 47.61 -7.77
N GLN A 443 -103.33 48.19 -8.28
CA GLN A 443 -102.93 48.05 -9.72
C GLN A 443 -102.00 46.85 -9.92
N LYS A 444 -101.42 46.26 -8.88
CA LYS A 444 -100.43 45.16 -8.96
C LYS A 444 -101.02 43.79 -9.15
N LEU A 445 -102.28 43.59 -8.77
CA LEU A 445 -102.94 42.30 -8.85
C LEU A 445 -103.24 41.81 -10.26
N ILE A 446 -103.40 42.70 -11.20
CA ILE A 446 -103.70 42.40 -12.63
C ILE A 446 -102.44 42.09 -13.45
N ALA A 447 -101.29 42.65 -13.03
CA ALA A 447 -100.00 42.37 -13.67
C ALA A 447 -99.34 41.05 -13.29
N GLU A 448 -99.68 40.50 -12.03
CA GLU A 448 -99.09 39.27 -11.53
C GLU A 448 -99.66 38.00 -12.19
N GLU A 449 -100.91 38.03 -12.69
CA GLU A 449 -101.51 36.90 -13.38
C GLU A 449 -100.94 36.68 -14.81
N GLN A 450 -100.52 37.67 -15.46
CA GLN A 450 -99.83 37.58 -16.77
C GLN A 450 -98.34 37.21 -16.61
N GLN A 451 -97.74 37.52 -15.53
CA GLN A 451 -96.38 37.19 -15.26
C GLN A 451 -96.14 35.71 -14.86
N GLN A 452 -97.15 35.05 -14.20
CA GLN A 452 -97.06 33.68 -13.89
C GLN A 452 -97.05 32.72 -15.07
N ILE A 453 -97.73 33.02 -16.13
CA ILE A 453 -97.79 32.23 -17.39
C ILE A 453 -96.44 32.29 -18.12
N ALA A 454 -95.75 33.46 -18.09
CA ALA A 454 -94.42 33.64 -18.71
C ALA A 454 -93.26 32.97 -17.89
N VAL A 455 -93.42 32.91 -16.60
CA VAL A 455 -92.46 32.26 -15.73
C VAL A 455 -92.43 30.74 -15.88
N GLU A 456 -93.64 30.14 -16.04
CA GLU A 456 -93.77 28.68 -16.21
C GLU A 456 -93.15 28.20 -17.53
N GLN A 457 -93.31 28.94 -18.60
CA GLN A 457 -92.63 28.70 -19.93
C GLN A 457 -91.09 28.87 -19.87
N ARG A 458 -90.60 29.84 -19.08
CA ARG A 458 -89.16 30.02 -18.86
C ARG A 458 -88.56 28.85 -17.97
N GLY A 459 -89.30 28.42 -16.99
CA GLY A 459 -88.85 27.32 -16.08
C GLY A 459 -88.64 25.98 -16.81
N VAL A 460 -89.40 25.72 -17.89
CA VAL A 460 -89.27 24.52 -18.71
C VAL A 460 -88.05 24.63 -19.61
N ALA A 461 -87.75 25.81 -20.22
CA ALA A 461 -86.56 26.06 -21.07
C ALA A 461 -85.29 26.01 -20.23
N GLU A 462 -85.30 26.60 -19.05
CA GLU A 462 -84.16 26.60 -18.15
C GLU A 462 -83.81 25.20 -17.62
N ARG A 463 -84.82 24.32 -17.32
CA ARG A 463 -84.58 22.95 -16.97
C ARG A 463 -84.00 22.11 -18.11
N GLN A 464 -84.44 22.35 -19.36
CA GLN A 464 -83.83 21.67 -20.51
C GLN A 464 -82.39 22.12 -20.76
N GLN A 465 -82.06 23.40 -20.54
CA GLN A 465 -80.74 23.94 -20.67
C GLN A 465 -79.80 23.44 -19.54
N GLN A 466 -80.34 23.32 -18.34
CA GLN A 466 -79.59 22.78 -17.21
C GLN A 466 -79.27 21.27 -17.37
N ILE A 467 -80.22 20.46 -17.87
CA ILE A 467 -79.97 19.05 -18.18
C ILE A 467 -78.94 18.87 -19.29
N ALA A 468 -78.90 19.78 -20.30
CA ALA A 468 -77.92 19.76 -21.36
C ALA A 468 -76.51 20.17 -20.84
N GLN A 469 -76.46 21.14 -19.91
CA GLN A 469 -75.21 21.59 -19.28
C GLN A 469 -74.68 20.49 -18.32
N ASP A 470 -75.52 19.79 -17.56
CA ASP A 470 -75.11 18.75 -16.68
C ASP A 470 -74.60 17.51 -17.44
N LYS A 471 -75.23 17.14 -18.55
CA LYS A 471 -74.71 16.08 -19.44
C LYS A 471 -73.38 16.47 -20.08
N SER A 472 -73.15 17.72 -20.45
CA SER A 472 -71.89 18.22 -20.95
C SER A 472 -70.79 18.22 -19.84
N ARG A 473 -71.15 18.65 -18.63
CA ARG A 473 -70.21 18.58 -17.48
C ARG A 473 -69.81 17.14 -17.15
N GLN A 474 -70.77 16.21 -17.11
CA GLN A 474 -70.47 14.79 -16.87
C GLN A 474 -69.59 14.17 -17.96
N ALA A 475 -69.76 14.53 -19.23
CA ALA A 475 -68.92 14.07 -20.33
C ALA A 475 -67.49 14.62 -20.21
N VAL A 476 -67.33 15.88 -19.82
CA VAL A 476 -66.02 16.51 -19.60
C VAL A 476 -65.31 15.90 -18.39
N GLU A 477 -66.08 15.62 -17.31
CA GLU A 477 -65.56 15.02 -16.11
C GLU A 477 -65.11 13.57 -16.35
N GLN A 478 -65.89 12.77 -17.11
CA GLN A 478 -65.45 11.42 -17.53
C GLN A 478 -64.21 11.47 -18.43
N GLN A 479 -64.08 12.44 -19.31
CA GLN A 479 -62.94 12.59 -20.16
C GLN A 479 -61.70 13.01 -19.37
N GLN A 480 -61.85 13.85 -18.34
CA GLN A 480 -60.78 14.20 -17.40
C GLN A 480 -60.34 13.05 -16.54
N ILE A 481 -61.28 12.24 -16.05
CA ILE A 481 -60.95 11.01 -15.26
C ILE A 481 -60.22 10.00 -16.14
N ALA A 482 -60.63 9.79 -17.39
CA ALA A 482 -59.95 8.89 -18.32
C ALA A 482 -58.55 9.38 -18.69
N ALA A 483 -58.38 10.69 -18.88
CA ALA A 483 -57.06 11.29 -19.15
C ALA A 483 -56.11 11.22 -17.93
N ARG A 484 -56.70 11.38 -16.72
CA ARG A 484 -55.95 11.25 -15.47
C ARG A 484 -55.49 9.80 -15.22
N GLY A 485 -56.37 8.84 -15.44
CA GLY A 485 -56.06 7.40 -15.32
C GLY A 485 -54.99 6.97 -16.32
N LYS A 486 -54.99 7.53 -17.54
CA LYS A 486 -53.94 7.27 -18.57
C LYS A 486 -52.59 7.83 -18.16
N ARG A 487 -52.56 9.04 -17.60
CA ARG A 487 -51.31 9.64 -17.05
C ARG A 487 -50.76 8.86 -15.84
N GLU A 488 -51.64 8.49 -14.92
CA GLU A 488 -51.24 7.70 -13.76
C GLU A 488 -50.70 6.31 -14.14
N ALA A 489 -51.26 5.68 -15.20
CA ALA A 489 -50.76 4.40 -15.72
C ALA A 489 -49.40 4.56 -16.43
N GLU A 490 -49.18 5.63 -17.19
CA GLU A 490 -47.89 5.93 -17.82
C GLU A 490 -46.79 6.27 -16.79
N GLU A 491 -47.15 7.02 -15.76
CA GLU A 491 -46.24 7.29 -14.63
C GLU A 491 -45.90 6.04 -13.81
N ALA A 492 -46.89 5.15 -13.59
CA ALA A 492 -46.70 3.87 -12.92
C ALA A 492 -45.77 2.95 -13.74
N LYS A 493 -45.93 2.92 -15.08
CA LYS A 493 -45.06 2.18 -16.00
C LYS A 493 -43.65 2.74 -16.01
N GLY A 494 -43.50 4.07 -15.98
CA GLY A 494 -42.19 4.73 -15.88
C GLY A 494 -41.48 4.42 -14.56
N ARG A 495 -42.23 4.43 -13.44
CA ARG A 495 -41.68 4.05 -12.10
C ARG A 495 -41.28 2.59 -12.04
N ALA A 496 -42.04 1.68 -12.62
CA ALA A 496 -41.72 0.26 -12.69
C ALA A 496 -40.46 0.00 -13.53
N LEU A 497 -40.30 0.68 -14.68
CA LEU A 497 -39.14 0.55 -15.52
C LEU A 497 -37.88 1.11 -14.86
N ALA A 498 -38.00 2.24 -14.15
CA ALA A 498 -36.91 2.83 -13.37
C ALA A 498 -36.48 1.93 -12.20
N SER A 499 -37.46 1.32 -11.50
CA SER A 499 -37.19 0.36 -10.43
C SER A 499 -36.50 -0.91 -10.93
N GLN A 500 -36.93 -1.42 -12.11
CA GLN A 500 -36.29 -2.58 -12.73
C GLN A 500 -34.85 -2.28 -13.13
N LYS A 501 -34.59 -1.11 -13.72
CA LYS A 501 -33.23 -0.68 -14.08
C LYS A 501 -32.34 -0.49 -12.85
N MET A 502 -32.87 0.10 -11.79
CA MET A 502 -32.14 0.20 -10.51
C MET A 502 -31.79 -1.16 -9.90
N ALA A 503 -32.69 -2.13 -10.00
CA ALA A 503 -32.45 -3.50 -9.50
C ALA A 503 -31.39 -4.22 -10.34
N GLU A 504 -31.36 -3.98 -11.65
CA GLU A 504 -30.35 -4.52 -12.57
C GLU A 504 -28.97 -3.91 -12.34
N ASP A 505 -28.89 -2.59 -12.16
CA ASP A 505 -27.67 -1.87 -11.80
C ASP A 505 -27.13 -2.31 -10.42
N GLN A 506 -28.02 -2.56 -9.46
CA GLN A 506 -27.62 -3.09 -8.14
C GLN A 506 -27.08 -4.53 -8.21
N ARG A 507 -27.68 -5.38 -9.08
CA ARG A 507 -27.18 -6.75 -9.29
C ARG A 507 -25.80 -6.74 -9.96
N LEU A 508 -25.59 -5.89 -10.95
CA LEU A 508 -24.30 -5.73 -11.62
C LEU A 508 -23.23 -5.27 -10.61
N LEU A 509 -23.56 -4.25 -9.81
CA LEU A 509 -22.66 -3.74 -8.77
C LEU A 509 -22.35 -4.78 -7.68
N ALA A 510 -23.31 -5.63 -7.34
CA ALA A 510 -23.11 -6.73 -6.39
C ALA A 510 -22.17 -7.81 -6.95
N THR A 511 -22.30 -8.14 -8.25
CA THR A 511 -21.40 -9.09 -8.94
C THR A 511 -19.97 -8.55 -9.07
N GLU A 512 -19.82 -7.27 -9.39
CA GLU A 512 -18.50 -6.62 -9.43
C GLU A 512 -17.83 -6.58 -8.04
N ARG A 513 -18.61 -6.31 -6.98
CA ARG A 513 -18.09 -6.33 -5.60
C ARG A 513 -17.68 -7.72 -5.16
N ALA A 514 -18.45 -8.76 -5.55
CA ALA A 514 -18.13 -10.14 -5.23
C ALA A 514 -16.81 -10.56 -5.93
N ALA A 515 -16.64 -10.22 -7.21
CA ALA A 515 -15.42 -10.51 -7.95
C ALA A 515 -14.19 -9.76 -7.40
N GLU A 516 -14.35 -8.50 -6.96
CA GLU A 516 -13.25 -7.75 -6.35
C GLU A 516 -12.90 -8.28 -4.95
N ALA A 517 -13.90 -8.68 -4.16
CA ALA A 517 -13.68 -9.32 -2.86
C ALA A 517 -12.93 -10.66 -3.00
N GLU A 518 -13.27 -11.45 -4.01
CA GLU A 518 -12.58 -12.71 -4.32
C GLU A 518 -11.11 -12.47 -4.73
N LYS A 519 -10.87 -11.46 -5.54
CA LYS A 519 -9.52 -11.06 -5.93
C LYS A 519 -8.67 -10.54 -4.75
N GLN A 520 -9.29 -9.80 -3.83
CA GLN A 520 -8.64 -9.35 -2.60
C GLN A 520 -8.32 -10.52 -1.68
N ARG A 521 -9.24 -11.50 -1.58
CA ARG A 521 -9.01 -12.73 -0.83
C ARG A 521 -7.83 -13.51 -1.38
N HIS A 522 -7.73 -13.73 -2.70
CA HIS A 522 -6.59 -14.40 -3.32
C HIS A 522 -5.26 -13.67 -3.08
N ARG A 523 -5.26 -12.33 -3.15
CA ARG A 523 -4.05 -11.54 -2.84
C ARG A 523 -3.63 -11.67 -1.38
N ALA A 524 -4.58 -11.67 -0.46
CA ALA A 524 -4.31 -11.88 0.96
C ALA A 524 -3.77 -13.30 1.22
N GLU A 525 -4.34 -14.31 0.58
CA GLU A 525 -3.86 -15.69 0.64
C GLU A 525 -2.41 -15.82 0.09
N ASP A 526 -2.09 -15.15 -1.02
CA ASP A 526 -0.74 -15.16 -1.60
C ASP A 526 0.27 -14.42 -0.70
N GLN A 527 -0.12 -13.31 -0.10
CA GLN A 527 0.72 -12.59 0.87
C GLN A 527 0.99 -13.43 2.12
N THR A 528 -0.03 -14.10 2.63
CA THR A 528 0.09 -15.01 3.77
C THR A 528 1.02 -16.18 3.45
N LYS A 529 0.89 -16.80 2.28
CA LYS A 529 1.80 -17.89 1.83
C LYS A 529 3.24 -17.41 1.73
N LEU A 530 3.47 -16.20 1.24
CA LEU A 530 4.81 -15.63 1.16
C LEU A 530 5.39 -15.34 2.54
N ALA A 531 4.60 -14.73 3.44
CA ALA A 531 5.01 -14.42 4.81
C ALA A 531 5.34 -15.70 5.59
N THR A 532 4.45 -16.70 5.56
CA THR A 532 4.67 -17.99 6.24
C THR A 532 5.87 -18.74 5.67
N SER A 533 6.05 -18.77 4.34
CA SER A 533 7.21 -19.39 3.69
C SER A 533 8.53 -18.73 4.12
N THR A 534 8.53 -17.42 4.27
CA THR A 534 9.71 -16.66 4.71
C THR A 534 10.04 -16.96 6.17
N LEU A 535 9.04 -16.97 7.05
CA LEU A 535 9.21 -17.32 8.47
C LEU A 535 9.71 -18.76 8.64
N PHE A 536 9.19 -19.73 7.87
CA PHE A 536 9.68 -21.10 7.90
C PHE A 536 11.17 -21.22 7.52
N LYS A 537 11.63 -20.45 6.54
CA LYS A 537 13.05 -20.43 6.17
C LYS A 537 13.92 -19.89 7.31
N VAL A 538 13.46 -18.83 7.97
CA VAL A 538 14.16 -18.24 9.13
C VAL A 538 14.16 -19.22 10.31
N ILE A 539 13.03 -19.83 10.63
CA ILE A 539 12.89 -20.82 11.68
C ILE A 539 13.86 -21.98 11.45
N ARG A 540 13.89 -22.54 10.24
CA ARG A 540 14.80 -23.65 9.90
C ARG A 540 16.27 -23.27 10.08
N PHE A 541 16.65 -22.08 9.62
CA PHE A 541 18.02 -21.57 9.82
C PHE A 541 18.38 -21.42 11.30
N LEU A 542 17.47 -20.91 12.12
CA LEU A 542 17.67 -20.75 13.56
C LEU A 542 17.67 -22.09 14.31
N GLU A 543 16.91 -23.08 13.86
CA GLU A 543 16.96 -24.45 14.39
C GLU A 543 18.34 -25.10 14.18
N GLU A 544 18.93 -24.90 12.98
CA GLU A 544 20.29 -25.35 12.67
C GLU A 544 21.34 -24.63 13.53
N SER A 545 21.11 -23.38 13.92
CA SER A 545 21.98 -22.56 14.77
C SER A 545 21.77 -22.79 16.28
N ASN A 546 20.89 -23.70 16.70
CA ASN A 546 20.54 -24.04 18.10
C ASN A 546 20.00 -22.84 18.93
N GLU A 547 19.48 -21.77 18.31
CA GLU A 547 18.92 -20.58 18.98
C GLU A 547 17.45 -20.80 19.40
N LYS A 548 17.16 -21.74 20.25
CA LYS A 548 15.80 -22.21 20.56
C LYS A 548 14.83 -21.14 21.06
N GLN A 549 15.30 -20.12 21.77
CA GLN A 549 14.43 -19.03 22.22
C GLN A 549 13.95 -18.12 21.07
N LYS A 550 14.85 -17.80 20.13
CA LYS A 550 14.48 -17.04 18.95
C LYS A 550 13.55 -17.82 18.02
N VAL A 551 13.77 -19.13 17.92
CA VAL A 551 12.87 -20.02 17.16
C VAL A 551 11.43 -19.91 17.67
N VAL A 552 11.22 -19.92 18.99
CA VAL A 552 9.87 -19.78 19.57
C VAL A 552 9.24 -18.41 19.28
N GLU A 553 10.03 -17.34 19.28
CA GLU A 553 9.53 -16.01 18.94
C GLU A 553 8.99 -15.96 17.50
N TYR A 554 9.68 -16.59 16.56
CA TYR A 554 9.18 -16.70 15.16
C TYR A 554 7.97 -17.62 15.03
N TYR A 555 7.88 -18.70 15.83
CA TYR A 555 6.67 -19.52 15.89
C TYR A 555 5.48 -18.72 16.44
N ASN A 556 5.67 -17.81 17.40
CA ASN A 556 4.61 -16.91 17.87
C ASN A 556 4.11 -15.97 16.77
N GLN A 557 5.03 -15.38 16.00
CA GLN A 557 4.65 -14.54 14.84
C GLN A 557 3.87 -15.36 13.80
N LEU A 558 4.27 -16.58 13.55
CA LEU A 558 3.61 -17.49 12.63
C LEU A 558 2.20 -17.88 13.12
N ALA A 559 2.06 -18.19 14.42
CA ALA A 559 0.76 -18.47 15.02
C ALA A 559 -0.20 -17.27 14.92
N GLN A 560 0.31 -16.06 15.14
CA GLN A 560 -0.49 -14.84 15.00
C GLN A 560 -0.98 -14.64 13.55
N ILE A 561 -0.13 -14.88 12.56
CA ILE A 561 -0.53 -14.81 11.14
C ILE A 561 -1.65 -15.82 10.85
N TYR A 562 -1.53 -17.06 11.32
CA TYR A 562 -2.57 -18.07 11.12
C TYR A 562 -3.87 -17.72 11.84
N HIS A 563 -3.78 -17.11 13.03
CA HIS A 563 -4.94 -16.59 13.77
C HIS A 563 -5.69 -15.50 12.97
N GLU A 564 -4.96 -14.51 12.42
CA GLU A 564 -5.54 -13.41 11.63
C GLU A 564 -6.22 -13.89 10.34
N VAL A 565 -5.70 -14.97 9.75
CA VAL A 565 -6.28 -15.59 8.54
C VAL A 565 -7.41 -16.58 8.87
N GLY A 566 -7.55 -16.95 10.14
CA GLY A 566 -8.54 -17.93 10.60
C GLY A 566 -8.17 -19.38 10.31
N ASP A 567 -6.88 -19.67 10.05
CA ASP A 567 -6.36 -21.02 9.84
C ASP A 567 -6.00 -21.68 11.18
N ARG A 568 -7.04 -22.15 11.87
CA ARG A 568 -6.94 -22.74 13.23
C ARG A 568 -6.03 -23.94 13.28
N ASN A 569 -6.01 -24.75 12.24
CA ASN A 569 -5.18 -25.96 12.22
C ASN A 569 -3.69 -25.62 12.25
N ASN A 570 -3.26 -24.72 11.39
CA ASN A 570 -1.87 -24.29 11.34
C ASN A 570 -1.49 -23.42 12.56
N GLU A 571 -2.43 -22.63 13.11
CA GLU A 571 -2.24 -21.90 14.37
C GLU A 571 -1.91 -22.88 15.52
N VAL A 572 -2.73 -23.92 15.70
CA VAL A 572 -2.54 -24.92 16.75
C VAL A 572 -1.26 -25.73 16.55
N GLU A 573 -0.96 -26.19 15.33
CA GLU A 573 0.29 -26.89 15.03
C GLU A 573 1.53 -26.05 15.38
N THR A 574 1.45 -24.77 15.09
CA THR A 574 2.52 -23.81 15.39
C THR A 574 2.70 -23.65 16.91
N LEU A 575 1.62 -23.50 17.66
CA LEU A 575 1.62 -23.40 19.11
C LEU A 575 2.12 -24.71 19.77
N LEU A 576 1.69 -25.87 19.27
CA LEU A 576 2.17 -27.17 19.73
C LEU A 576 3.68 -27.35 19.50
N THR A 577 4.19 -26.88 18.38
CA THR A 577 5.63 -26.94 18.08
C THR A 577 6.43 -26.06 19.04
N ALA A 578 5.97 -24.83 19.30
CA ALA A 578 6.55 -23.93 20.28
C ALA A 578 6.55 -24.52 21.69
N GLY A 579 5.42 -25.07 22.12
CA GLY A 579 5.30 -25.80 23.41
C GLY A 579 6.23 -27.01 23.49
N GLY A 580 6.35 -27.77 22.40
CA GLY A 580 7.25 -28.91 22.30
C GLY A 580 8.74 -28.55 22.45
N ILE A 581 9.15 -27.36 22.02
CA ILE A 581 10.49 -26.82 22.23
C ILE A 581 10.71 -26.62 23.75
N TYR A 582 9.74 -26.03 24.47
CA TYR A 582 9.85 -25.84 25.91
C TYR A 582 9.82 -27.16 26.69
N VAL A 583 9.09 -28.19 26.24
CA VAL A 583 9.18 -29.54 26.79
C VAL A 583 10.63 -30.07 26.71
N LYS A 584 11.28 -29.91 25.55
CA LYS A 584 12.69 -30.29 25.35
C LYS A 584 13.68 -29.47 26.20
N LEU A 585 13.32 -28.20 26.49
CA LEU A 585 14.08 -27.32 27.38
C LEU A 585 13.82 -27.58 28.88
N LYS A 586 12.90 -28.51 29.22
CA LYS A 586 12.43 -28.82 30.59
C LYS A 586 11.78 -27.60 31.29
N ASP A 587 11.25 -26.62 30.54
CA ASP A 587 10.47 -25.50 31.05
C ASP A 587 8.97 -25.85 30.92
N GLU A 588 8.50 -26.66 31.86
CA GLU A 588 7.13 -27.18 31.84
C GLU A 588 6.07 -26.08 31.96
N GLY A 589 6.35 -25.01 32.72
CA GLY A 589 5.40 -23.91 32.88
C GLY A 589 5.08 -23.20 31.55
N LYS A 590 6.13 -22.86 30.77
CA LYS A 590 5.95 -22.29 29.47
C LYS A 590 5.33 -23.25 28.44
N ALA A 591 5.71 -24.54 28.51
CA ALA A 591 5.11 -25.54 27.66
C ALA A 591 3.58 -25.61 27.86
N GLU A 592 3.12 -25.63 29.11
CA GLU A 592 1.69 -25.67 29.46
C GLU A 592 0.95 -24.39 28.97
N GLU A 593 1.56 -23.23 29.09
CA GLU A 593 0.99 -21.96 28.58
C GLU A 593 0.69 -22.03 27.07
N TYR A 594 1.62 -22.58 26.29
CA TYR A 594 1.41 -22.77 24.84
C TYR A 594 0.35 -23.83 24.53
N PHE A 595 0.32 -24.91 25.29
CA PHE A 595 -0.67 -25.96 25.11
C PHE A 595 -2.07 -25.53 25.50
N ASP A 596 -2.22 -24.73 26.54
CA ASP A 596 -3.50 -24.14 26.91
C ASP A 596 -4.00 -23.17 25.83
N HIS A 597 -3.08 -22.40 25.23
CA HIS A 597 -3.45 -21.54 24.11
C HIS A 597 -3.90 -22.37 22.90
N ALA A 598 -3.18 -23.41 22.53
CA ALA A 598 -3.57 -24.31 21.43
C ALA A 598 -4.93 -24.97 21.67
N LEU A 599 -5.23 -25.43 22.89
CA LEU A 599 -6.51 -26.02 23.25
C LEU A 599 -7.65 -24.99 23.21
N LYS A 600 -7.37 -23.74 23.59
CA LYS A 600 -8.35 -22.67 23.60
C LYS A 600 -8.88 -22.37 22.19
N VAL A 601 -8.05 -22.45 21.16
CA VAL A 601 -8.42 -22.18 19.76
C VAL A 601 -9.60 -23.07 19.31
N PHE A 602 -9.53 -24.39 19.51
CA PHE A 602 -10.59 -25.30 19.12
C PHE A 602 -11.76 -25.34 20.12
N ARG A 603 -11.51 -25.06 21.39
CA ARG A 603 -12.57 -24.94 22.41
C ARG A 603 -13.50 -23.77 22.13
N GLU A 604 -12.97 -22.59 21.78
CA GLU A 604 -13.77 -21.42 21.41
C GLU A 604 -14.55 -21.66 20.12
N ALA A 605 -13.97 -22.42 19.18
CA ALA A 605 -14.64 -22.81 17.95
C ALA A 605 -15.68 -23.94 18.11
N ARG A 606 -15.76 -24.57 19.29
CA ARG A 606 -16.59 -25.75 19.58
C ARG A 606 -16.27 -26.96 18.67
N GLU A 607 -15.00 -27.11 18.30
CA GLU A 607 -14.50 -28.20 17.46
C GLU A 607 -13.94 -29.32 18.34
N THR A 608 -14.83 -30.06 18.99
CA THR A 608 -14.47 -31.08 19.99
C THR A 608 -13.55 -32.21 19.49
N PRO A 609 -13.70 -32.75 18.27
CA PRO A 609 -12.75 -33.76 17.77
C PRO A 609 -11.33 -33.22 17.65
N ASP A 610 -11.15 -31.96 17.20
CA ASP A 610 -9.86 -31.32 17.00
C ASP A 610 -9.21 -30.92 18.34
N GLU A 611 -10.03 -30.51 19.34
CA GLU A 611 -9.55 -30.38 20.73
C GLU A 611 -9.05 -31.70 21.28
N GLY A 612 -9.77 -32.81 21.03
CA GLY A 612 -9.33 -34.16 21.41
C GLY A 612 -8.04 -34.60 20.72
N ASN A 613 -7.87 -34.28 19.46
CA ASN A 613 -6.62 -34.50 18.71
C ASN A 613 -5.46 -33.65 19.29
N THR A 614 -5.72 -32.39 19.61
CA THR A 614 -4.73 -31.50 20.22
C THR A 614 -4.23 -32.06 21.56
N LEU A 615 -5.13 -32.50 22.44
CA LEU A 615 -4.77 -33.17 23.67
C LEU A 615 -3.92 -34.45 23.43
N THR A 616 -4.23 -35.19 22.36
CA THR A 616 -3.45 -36.40 22.00
C THR A 616 -2.03 -36.02 21.58
N LYS A 617 -1.87 -35.00 20.73
CA LYS A 617 -0.53 -34.52 20.30
C LYS A 617 0.29 -33.96 21.46
N ILE A 618 -0.32 -33.30 22.44
CA ILE A 618 0.36 -32.84 23.64
C ILE A 618 0.85 -34.09 24.45
N GLY A 619 0.01 -35.12 24.55
CA GLY A 619 0.39 -36.40 25.14
C GLY A 619 1.58 -37.03 24.44
N ASP A 620 1.63 -37.03 23.10
CA ASP A 620 2.75 -37.55 22.32
C ASP A 620 4.05 -36.75 22.54
N LEU A 621 3.97 -35.42 22.65
CA LEU A 621 5.13 -34.56 22.97
C LEU A 621 5.74 -34.91 24.34
N TYR A 622 4.92 -35.11 25.38
CA TYR A 622 5.38 -35.53 26.67
C TYR A 622 5.90 -36.96 26.68
N ASN A 623 5.27 -37.88 25.94
CA ASN A 623 5.71 -39.24 25.79
C ASN A 623 7.11 -39.35 25.16
N THR A 624 7.35 -38.59 24.08
CA THR A 624 8.65 -38.55 23.39
C THR A 624 9.74 -37.89 24.22
N SER A 625 9.38 -36.97 25.13
CA SER A 625 10.32 -36.36 26.07
C SER A 625 10.65 -37.28 27.30
N GLY A 626 9.97 -38.44 27.44
CA GLY A 626 10.13 -39.37 28.52
C GLY A 626 9.20 -39.13 29.72
N ASN A 627 8.39 -38.06 29.72
CA ASN A 627 7.42 -37.78 30.80
C ASN A 627 6.12 -38.56 30.58
N LYS A 628 6.17 -39.88 30.87
CA LYS A 628 5.04 -40.80 30.66
C LYS A 628 3.80 -40.46 31.51
N GLU A 629 4.00 -39.89 32.68
CA GLU A 629 2.90 -39.56 33.61
C GLU A 629 2.02 -38.42 33.02
N LYS A 630 2.65 -37.34 32.58
CA LYS A 630 1.93 -36.27 31.90
C LYS A 630 1.31 -36.71 30.58
N ALA A 631 2.02 -37.48 29.78
CA ALA A 631 1.47 -38.08 28.56
C ALA A 631 0.16 -38.83 28.82
N HIS A 632 0.18 -39.70 29.86
CA HIS A 632 -1.00 -40.46 30.23
C HIS A 632 -2.18 -39.61 30.71
N THR A 633 -1.87 -38.48 31.38
CA THR A 633 -2.87 -37.53 31.85
C THR A 633 -3.57 -36.88 30.66
N TYR A 634 -2.84 -36.41 29.64
CA TYR A 634 -3.43 -35.80 28.43
C TYR A 634 -4.22 -36.81 27.59
N TYR A 635 -3.72 -38.03 27.42
CA TYR A 635 -4.46 -39.12 26.76
C TYR A 635 -5.79 -39.43 27.44
N LYS A 636 -5.82 -39.48 28.78
CA LYS A 636 -7.07 -39.66 29.52
C LYS A 636 -8.06 -38.51 29.35
N GLN A 637 -7.58 -37.26 29.36
CA GLN A 637 -8.41 -36.10 29.13
C GLN A 637 -9.05 -36.16 27.74
N ALA A 638 -8.25 -36.50 26.71
CA ALA A 638 -8.75 -36.67 25.34
C ALA A 638 -9.81 -37.78 25.24
N LEU A 639 -9.58 -38.94 25.86
CA LEU A 639 -10.58 -40.03 25.88
C LEU A 639 -11.91 -39.63 26.56
N VAL A 640 -11.83 -38.90 27.67
CA VAL A 640 -13.03 -38.42 28.37
C VAL A 640 -13.79 -37.42 27.52
N LEU A 641 -13.08 -36.49 26.87
CA LEU A 641 -13.68 -35.48 26.01
C LEU A 641 -14.40 -36.13 24.80
N LEU A 642 -13.68 -36.95 24.04
CA LEU A 642 -14.23 -37.61 22.85
C LEU A 642 -15.32 -38.62 23.22
N GLY A 643 -15.17 -39.40 24.31
CA GLY A 643 -16.17 -40.34 24.78
C GLY A 643 -17.49 -39.69 25.20
N ARG A 644 -17.43 -38.48 25.78
CA ARG A 644 -18.65 -37.70 26.09
C ARG A 644 -19.32 -37.10 24.87
N ALA A 645 -18.53 -36.74 23.83
CA ALA A 645 -19.06 -36.10 22.64
C ALA A 645 -19.65 -37.09 21.63
N LEU A 646 -19.13 -38.31 21.52
CA LEU A 646 -19.57 -39.33 20.57
C LEU A 646 -21.06 -39.61 20.55
N PRO A 647 -21.77 -39.81 21.70
CA PRO A 647 -23.21 -40.01 21.68
C PRO A 647 -24.00 -38.83 21.11
N GLY A 648 -23.52 -37.60 21.35
CA GLY A 648 -24.11 -36.38 20.80
C GLY A 648 -23.98 -36.30 19.30
N PHE A 649 -22.81 -36.65 18.74
CA PHE A 649 -22.59 -36.67 17.28
C PHE A 649 -23.47 -37.71 16.60
N ARG A 650 -23.64 -38.89 17.20
CA ARG A 650 -24.56 -39.93 16.72
C ARG A 650 -26.00 -39.46 16.73
N ALA A 651 -26.44 -38.85 17.82
CA ALA A 651 -27.81 -38.35 17.95
C ALA A 651 -28.12 -37.21 16.97
N ALA A 652 -27.14 -36.39 16.64
CA ALA A 652 -27.22 -35.29 15.67
C ALA A 652 -27.02 -35.74 14.20
N ALA A 653 -26.73 -37.02 13.95
CA ALA A 653 -26.34 -37.58 12.67
C ALA A 653 -25.14 -36.84 12.03
N ASP A 654 -24.24 -36.28 12.88
CA ASP A 654 -23.02 -35.60 12.45
C ASP A 654 -21.95 -36.66 12.15
N THR A 655 -22.08 -37.28 10.99
CA THR A 655 -21.23 -38.38 10.55
C THR A 655 -19.75 -37.96 10.47
N LYS A 656 -19.49 -36.68 10.14
CA LYS A 656 -18.12 -36.20 10.02
C LYS A 656 -17.44 -36.13 11.39
N ARG A 657 -18.04 -35.44 12.37
CA ARG A 657 -17.49 -35.35 13.72
C ARG A 657 -17.41 -36.70 14.42
N GLU A 658 -18.37 -37.60 14.17
CA GLU A 658 -18.30 -38.98 14.67
C GLU A 658 -17.09 -39.73 14.12
N ALA A 659 -16.86 -39.70 12.81
CA ALA A 659 -15.73 -40.39 12.16
C ALA A 659 -14.38 -39.94 12.71
N TYR A 660 -14.17 -38.62 12.83
CA TYR A 660 -12.93 -38.05 13.34
C TYR A 660 -12.75 -38.37 14.86
N ALA A 661 -13.81 -38.29 15.66
CA ALA A 661 -13.73 -38.63 17.07
C ALA A 661 -13.34 -40.12 17.30
N LEU A 662 -13.92 -41.03 16.52
CA LEU A 662 -13.56 -42.47 16.55
C LEU A 662 -12.10 -42.68 16.11
N TYR A 663 -11.66 -42.02 15.07
CA TYR A 663 -10.29 -42.12 14.56
C TYR A 663 -9.26 -41.63 15.61
N TYR A 664 -9.49 -40.44 16.22
CA TYR A 664 -8.61 -39.93 17.26
C TYR A 664 -8.61 -40.82 18.52
N THR A 665 -9.75 -41.38 18.89
CA THR A 665 -9.85 -42.37 19.96
C THR A 665 -8.99 -43.60 19.70
N SER A 666 -8.91 -44.05 18.42
CA SER A 666 -8.05 -45.14 18.03
C SER A 666 -6.57 -44.83 18.22
N ILE A 667 -6.13 -43.61 17.89
CA ILE A 667 -4.77 -43.12 18.04
C ILE A 667 -4.37 -43.18 19.54
N ILE A 668 -5.25 -42.69 20.39
CA ILE A 668 -5.00 -42.67 21.85
C ILE A 668 -4.85 -44.08 22.40
N TYR A 669 -5.73 -45.03 22.05
CA TYR A 669 -5.62 -46.41 22.52
C TYR A 669 -4.34 -47.09 22.02
N GLN A 670 -3.88 -46.77 20.79
CA GLN A 670 -2.59 -47.25 20.30
C GLN A 670 -1.43 -46.68 21.14
N ALA A 671 -1.42 -45.38 21.44
CA ALA A 671 -0.43 -44.73 22.30
C ALA A 671 -0.41 -45.30 23.74
N LEU A 672 -1.57 -45.72 24.24
CA LEU A 672 -1.70 -46.40 25.54
C LEU A 672 -1.35 -47.90 25.50
N GLY A 673 -0.99 -48.45 24.33
CA GLY A 673 -0.60 -49.84 24.12
C GLY A 673 -1.76 -50.82 23.97
N ASP A 674 -3.02 -50.35 23.90
CA ASP A 674 -4.21 -51.21 23.68
C ASP A 674 -4.56 -51.30 22.20
N ALA A 675 -3.75 -52.07 21.47
CA ALA A 675 -3.89 -52.27 20.03
C ALA A 675 -5.25 -52.92 19.64
N ARG A 676 -5.89 -53.68 20.53
CA ARG A 676 -7.22 -54.26 20.25
C ARG A 676 -8.30 -53.22 20.19
N LYS A 677 -8.36 -52.31 21.19
CA LYS A 677 -9.33 -51.22 21.19
C LYS A 677 -9.01 -50.23 20.06
N ALA A 678 -7.75 -49.94 19.77
CA ALA A 678 -7.36 -49.09 18.66
C ALA A 678 -7.91 -49.64 17.35
N LEU A 679 -7.79 -50.94 17.07
CA LEU A 679 -8.32 -51.62 15.91
C LEU A 679 -9.85 -51.54 15.83
N ASP A 680 -10.53 -51.74 16.96
CA ASP A 680 -11.98 -51.68 17.06
C ASP A 680 -12.54 -50.29 16.68
N PHE A 681 -11.91 -49.23 17.18
CA PHE A 681 -12.27 -47.85 16.85
C PHE A 681 -11.96 -47.48 15.37
N CYS A 682 -10.85 -47.96 14.80
CA CYS A 682 -10.57 -47.81 13.36
C CYS A 682 -11.63 -48.50 12.50
N ASN A 683 -12.06 -49.70 12.86
CA ASN A 683 -13.10 -50.43 12.14
C ASN A 683 -14.48 -49.71 12.20
N GLN A 684 -14.75 -48.97 13.27
CA GLN A 684 -15.95 -48.13 13.35
C GLN A 684 -15.82 -46.85 12.52
N ALA A 685 -14.66 -46.24 12.45
CA ALA A 685 -14.42 -45.01 11.70
C ALA A 685 -14.40 -45.20 10.17
N LEU A 686 -13.83 -46.31 9.68
CA LEU A 686 -13.63 -46.56 8.24
C LEU A 686 -14.90 -46.47 7.38
N PRO A 687 -16.04 -47.09 7.76
CA PRO A 687 -17.26 -47.01 6.96
C PRO A 687 -17.83 -45.57 6.92
N LEU A 688 -17.61 -44.77 7.97
CA LEU A 688 -18.06 -43.39 8.02
C LEU A 688 -17.26 -42.50 7.07
N PHE A 689 -15.93 -42.63 7.02
CA PHE A 689 -15.11 -41.93 6.06
C PHE A 689 -15.43 -42.30 4.61
N ARG A 690 -15.72 -43.57 4.33
CA ARG A 690 -16.20 -44.03 3.02
C ARG A 690 -17.53 -43.38 2.64
N ALA A 691 -18.49 -43.29 3.57
CA ALA A 691 -19.78 -42.64 3.37
C ALA A 691 -19.63 -41.12 3.09
N LEU A 692 -18.64 -40.49 3.71
CA LEU A 692 -18.31 -39.07 3.52
C LEU A 692 -17.53 -38.79 2.23
N ARG A 693 -17.05 -39.82 1.51
CA ARG A 693 -16.14 -39.72 0.35
C ARG A 693 -14.85 -38.98 0.66
N GLU A 694 -14.35 -39.13 1.88
CA GLU A 694 -13.05 -38.61 2.28
C GLU A 694 -11.96 -39.68 1.97
N ASP A 695 -11.56 -39.77 0.69
CA ASP A 695 -10.67 -40.83 0.19
C ASP A 695 -9.34 -40.88 0.95
N VAL A 696 -8.74 -39.73 1.22
CA VAL A 696 -7.46 -39.63 1.98
C VAL A 696 -7.59 -40.23 3.36
N MET A 697 -8.66 -39.91 4.10
CA MET A 697 -8.90 -40.48 5.44
C MET A 697 -9.24 -41.95 5.39
N THR A 698 -9.96 -42.38 4.36
CA THR A 698 -10.25 -43.80 4.12
C THR A 698 -8.99 -44.62 3.95
N ASP A 699 -8.03 -44.13 3.17
CA ASP A 699 -6.73 -44.79 2.97
C ASP A 699 -5.88 -44.80 4.26
N ILE A 700 -5.81 -43.67 4.98
CA ILE A 700 -5.07 -43.56 6.23
C ILE A 700 -5.60 -44.55 7.28
N VAL A 701 -6.92 -44.62 7.46
CA VAL A 701 -7.55 -45.55 8.41
C VAL A 701 -7.38 -46.98 7.96
N GLY A 702 -7.45 -47.27 6.63
CA GLY A 702 -7.23 -48.59 6.06
C GLY A 702 -5.80 -49.11 6.35
N ILE A 703 -4.77 -48.31 6.09
CA ILE A 703 -3.37 -48.64 6.39
C ILE A 703 -3.19 -48.91 7.89
N ARG A 704 -3.79 -48.09 8.74
CA ARG A 704 -3.70 -48.23 10.18
C ARG A 704 -4.35 -49.56 10.70
N ILE A 705 -5.44 -49.96 10.09
CA ILE A 705 -6.08 -51.28 10.42
C ILE A 705 -5.13 -52.43 10.06
N GLU A 706 -4.43 -52.37 8.93
CA GLU A 706 -3.46 -53.38 8.53
C GLU A 706 -2.31 -53.46 9.49
N GLU A 707 -1.68 -52.31 9.87
CA GLU A 707 -0.59 -52.22 10.81
C GLU A 707 -0.96 -52.77 12.21
N LEU A 708 -2.13 -52.37 12.74
CA LEU A 708 -2.62 -52.84 14.03
C LEU A 708 -2.93 -54.34 14.02
N SER A 709 -3.49 -54.83 12.90
CA SER A 709 -3.80 -56.26 12.71
C SER A 709 -2.54 -57.11 12.63
N GLN A 710 -1.50 -56.61 11.96
CA GLN A 710 -0.19 -57.28 11.92
C GLN A 710 0.48 -57.32 13.29
N SER A 711 0.54 -56.18 14.01
CA SER A 711 1.11 -56.09 15.37
C SER A 711 0.42 -57.02 16.38
N LEU A 712 -0.91 -57.23 16.21
CA LEU A 712 -1.66 -58.18 17.05
C LEU A 712 -1.38 -59.65 16.71
N LYS A 713 -0.99 -59.96 15.46
CA LYS A 713 -0.57 -61.32 15.05
C LYS A 713 0.83 -61.67 15.54
N GLU A 714 1.74 -60.68 15.54
CA GLU A 714 3.13 -60.87 16.00
C GLU A 714 3.24 -61.01 17.52
N LYS A 715 2.25 -60.53 18.29
CA LYS A 715 2.18 -60.66 19.75
C LYS A 715 1.47 -61.94 20.24
N LYS A 716 0.90 -62.74 19.32
CA LYS A 716 0.38 -64.07 19.61
C LYS A 716 1.44 -65.15 19.29
#